data_c7bdae4e5602549ac7b772679dbf9987
#
_entry.id   c7bdae4e5602549ac7b772679dbf9987
#
_cell.length_a   1.000
_cell.length_b   1.000
_cell.length_c   1.000
_cell.angle_alpha   90.00
_cell.angle_beta   90.00
_cell.angle_gamma   90.00
#
_symmetry.space_group_name_H-M   'P 1'
#
loop_
_entity.id
_entity.type
_entity.pdbx_description
1 polymer ?
#
loop_
_entity_poly.entity_id
_entity_poly.type
_entity_poly.pdbx_seq_one_letter_code
_entity_poly.pdbx_strand_id
1 'polypeptide(L)'
;MKPYPFIASLAAVAAMAAPLPTRFERPRVAVIISHDSFKQDWATTQMSGHAWAGNTNLAGLPYDTAFISDVADAAALRRYRVLVFAQCFAVEEAVARRLETSLSAYLESGGGVIVDGRLAVLDENGKPRNHAALDALLGIEYPGLQGDTGFRVAVRDNRHFIVRQFDPGQYLNQFMAGGLNIVQFAGQRGALLVSTDDKQSWPFLSAAGRGPSRIVLFSDLTTLAGATSIFRNEAPQGFYANRLIDTAIRGLQWAAYGSLRGPIPAPQLVNADMAAIVRLDADLSSNLDYQQQTFRFLTETAEQTGVETVYAWVSSGAAKAGWEALAPLGKRLEEVGGQIGTHSKNHRIRNGMPEERWKVELEDSVAEVESALAQVGTPLGKVEWFINPGDTISNLHYDKLARLFRMCMTHGFEQDTPIGFGNMTWYTGPEKNFVVFDDVPSPDYQWYYDPEWSYTAAQITSYQEAILDHLFHGVGRGVVYNQMWHDYGISSMPVTQRALPAGAAPRPPRIKNTYLLPLYEAVRAKWASLPIYAPEPEDLVSKVLALAQWDYSWQADESRVDLTLDMSGLRRDEITQFTGGMGIRIDNTLDPIQSVTIDGRPHPAFSDHVVILPNLAKGVHKLSVTLGPLPSNATRLTYVSKRMPAVRQQADGLAVELLARSKGRMSFHTDAPVVLVGADFQEWNRKGNRQLDAWVVSDRTVVLRKAVRTGFGILQASARILDFRETGSTVNLTLEGPGTESPLRFTAGRAPKRILLNGNPVPAPNSEIMVPQARGKVQLEVRF
;
A
#
# COMPACT_ATOMS: atom_id res chain seq x y z
N MET A 1 -53.03 -33.38 -21.85
CA MET A 1 -52.05 -32.29 -21.66
C MET A 1 -52.85 -31.01 -21.35
N LYS A 2 -52.86 -30.62 -20.07
CA LYS A 2 -53.46 -29.36 -19.62
C LYS A 2 -52.36 -28.36 -19.41
N PRO A 3 -52.45 -27.09 -19.87
CA PRO A 3 -51.45 -26.09 -19.60
C PRO A 3 -51.61 -25.58 -18.15
N TYR A 4 -50.51 -25.60 -17.39
CA TYR A 4 -50.43 -24.92 -16.10
C TYR A 4 -50.28 -23.40 -16.33
N PRO A 5 -51.00 -22.56 -15.63
CA PRO A 5 -50.80 -21.12 -15.69
C PRO A 5 -49.63 -20.73 -14.81
N PHE A 6 -48.58 -20.25 -15.42
CA PHE A 6 -47.50 -19.51 -14.76
C PHE A 6 -47.97 -18.06 -14.57
N ILE A 7 -48.79 -17.85 -13.56
CA ILE A 7 -49.06 -16.53 -12.99
C ILE A 7 -48.78 -16.67 -11.51
N ALA A 8 -47.61 -16.27 -11.13
CA ALA A 8 -47.39 -15.97 -9.73
C ALA A 8 -46.29 -14.90 -9.64
N SER A 9 -46.78 -13.75 -9.33
CA SER A 9 -46.30 -12.96 -8.21
C SER A 9 -44.91 -12.30 -8.42
N LEU A 10 -44.86 -11.38 -9.36
CA LEU A 10 -44.06 -10.16 -9.21
C LEU A 10 -44.79 -9.20 -8.26
N ALA A 11 -45.07 -9.67 -7.06
CA ALA A 11 -45.62 -8.84 -6.01
C ALA A 11 -44.53 -8.67 -4.95
N ALA A 12 -43.94 -7.49 -4.96
CA ALA A 12 -43.52 -6.76 -3.78
C ALA A 12 -42.52 -7.45 -2.85
N VAL A 13 -41.24 -7.31 -3.15
CA VAL A 13 -40.34 -6.87 -2.12
C VAL A 13 -39.82 -5.50 -2.54
N ALA A 14 -40.66 -4.52 -2.56
CA ALA A 14 -40.31 -3.19 -2.16
C ALA A 14 -40.07 -3.25 -0.64
N ALA A 15 -38.99 -3.95 -0.21
CA ALA A 15 -38.37 -3.69 1.07
C ALA A 15 -37.99 -2.22 0.98
N MET A 16 -38.77 -1.35 1.63
CA MET A 16 -38.44 0.06 1.79
C MET A 16 -36.99 0.10 2.26
N ALA A 17 -36.08 0.41 1.35
CA ALA A 17 -34.71 0.71 1.69
C ALA A 17 -34.82 1.81 2.72
N ALA A 18 -34.35 1.58 3.94
CA ALA A 18 -34.20 2.65 4.90
C ALA A 18 -33.44 3.77 4.16
N PRO A 19 -33.92 5.01 4.22
CA PRO A 19 -33.23 6.11 3.56
C PRO A 19 -31.78 6.05 4.02
N LEU A 20 -30.83 6.12 3.05
CA LEU A 20 -29.41 6.19 3.37
C LEU A 20 -29.23 7.32 4.38
N PRO A 21 -28.48 7.11 5.47
CA PRO A 21 -28.24 8.17 6.41
C PRO A 21 -27.64 9.35 5.64
N THR A 22 -28.23 10.52 5.81
CA THR A 22 -27.92 11.71 5.02
C THR A 22 -26.47 12.20 5.18
N ARG A 23 -25.78 11.72 6.23
CA ARG A 23 -24.37 12.09 6.48
C ARG A 23 -23.71 11.11 7.42
N PHE A 24 -22.49 10.70 7.09
CA PHE A 24 -21.59 9.95 7.96
C PHE A 24 -20.51 10.87 8.49
N GLU A 25 -20.49 11.07 9.80
CA GLU A 25 -19.50 11.93 10.46
C GLU A 25 -18.46 11.09 11.21
N ARG A 26 -17.18 11.46 11.04
CA ARG A 26 -16.03 11.00 11.81
C ARG A 26 -15.98 9.48 12.02
N PRO A 27 -15.80 8.69 10.97
CA PRO A 27 -15.72 7.22 11.08
C PRO A 27 -14.37 6.75 11.63
N ARG A 28 -13.83 7.39 12.67
CA ARG A 28 -12.54 7.05 13.26
C ARG A 28 -12.58 5.68 13.94
N VAL A 29 -11.53 4.90 13.74
CA VAL A 29 -11.34 3.56 14.29
C VAL A 29 -10.29 3.60 15.39
N ALA A 30 -10.48 2.87 16.49
CA ALA A 30 -9.40 2.53 17.41
C ALA A 30 -8.93 1.10 17.13
N VAL A 31 -7.67 0.91 16.78
CA VAL A 31 -7.01 -0.39 16.73
C VAL A 31 -6.33 -0.60 18.08
N ILE A 32 -6.83 -1.57 18.83
CA ILE A 32 -6.53 -1.75 20.25
C ILE A 32 -5.81 -3.06 20.46
N ILE A 33 -4.67 -3.02 21.15
CA ILE A 33 -3.94 -4.19 21.66
C ILE A 33 -3.82 -4.11 23.18
N SER A 34 -3.39 -5.19 23.82
CA SER A 34 -3.18 -5.27 25.26
C SER A 34 -1.71 -5.49 25.60
N HIS A 35 -1.17 -4.71 26.53
CA HIS A 35 0.17 -4.96 27.10
C HIS A 35 0.29 -6.35 27.73
N ASP A 36 -0.79 -6.84 28.35
CA ASP A 36 -0.76 -8.12 29.03
C ASP A 36 -0.83 -9.29 28.06
N SER A 37 -1.64 -9.16 26.99
CA SER A 37 -1.60 -10.11 25.86
C SER A 37 -0.22 -10.14 25.23
N PHE A 38 0.40 -8.98 25.04
CA PHE A 38 1.74 -8.86 24.51
C PHE A 38 2.80 -9.57 25.37
N LYS A 39 2.71 -9.51 26.70
CA LYS A 39 3.60 -10.26 27.61
C LYS A 39 3.44 -11.77 27.50
N GLN A 40 2.21 -12.25 27.22
CA GLN A 40 1.92 -13.67 27.08
C GLN A 40 2.29 -14.24 25.72
N ASP A 41 1.98 -13.48 24.65
CA ASP A 41 2.27 -13.82 23.26
C ASP A 41 2.49 -12.53 22.49
N TRP A 42 3.72 -12.04 22.53
CA TRP A 42 4.09 -10.78 21.90
C TRP A 42 3.94 -10.80 20.38
N ALA A 43 4.26 -11.93 19.77
CA ALA A 43 4.26 -12.11 18.35
C ALA A 43 2.87 -11.95 17.74
N THR A 44 1.94 -12.80 18.19
CA THR A 44 0.55 -12.77 17.72
C THR A 44 -0.10 -11.43 18.02
N THR A 45 0.15 -10.83 19.18
CA THR A 45 -0.43 -9.55 19.55
C THR A 45 0.09 -8.40 18.68
N GLN A 46 1.39 -8.33 18.44
CA GLN A 46 1.98 -7.31 17.56
C GLN A 46 1.48 -7.46 16.13
N MET A 47 1.55 -8.66 15.59
CA MET A 47 1.09 -8.97 14.23
C MET A 47 -0.39 -8.61 14.04
N SER A 48 -1.24 -8.93 15.02
CA SER A 48 -2.67 -8.58 14.96
C SER A 48 -2.89 -7.06 14.96
N GLY A 49 -2.20 -6.33 15.80
CA GLY A 49 -2.28 -4.86 15.83
C GLY A 49 -1.88 -4.23 14.50
N HIS A 50 -0.76 -4.65 13.94
CA HIS A 50 -0.28 -4.17 12.64
C HIS A 50 -1.24 -4.54 11.50
N ALA A 51 -1.71 -5.78 11.46
CA ALA A 51 -2.64 -6.25 10.45
C ALA A 51 -3.95 -5.45 10.44
N TRP A 52 -4.52 -5.18 11.62
CA TRP A 52 -5.73 -4.37 11.72
C TRP A 52 -5.51 -2.90 11.38
N ALA A 53 -4.36 -2.33 11.74
CA ALA A 53 -3.98 -0.99 11.29
C ALA A 53 -3.88 -0.94 9.76
N GLY A 54 -3.23 -1.91 9.13
CA GLY A 54 -3.17 -2.05 7.68
C GLY A 54 -4.53 -2.22 7.03
N ASN A 55 -5.38 -3.12 7.55
CA ASN A 55 -6.74 -3.30 7.04
C ASN A 55 -7.59 -2.03 7.16
N THR A 56 -7.38 -1.25 8.21
CA THR A 56 -8.09 0.02 8.42
C THR A 56 -7.63 1.07 7.39
N ASN A 57 -6.33 1.12 7.07
CA ASN A 57 -5.81 1.92 5.95
C ASN A 57 -6.46 1.50 4.62
N LEU A 58 -6.51 0.20 4.33
CA LEU A 58 -7.10 -0.32 3.09
C LEU A 58 -8.61 -0.07 3.01
N ALA A 59 -9.29 -0.01 4.16
CA ALA A 59 -10.69 0.38 4.24
C ALA A 59 -10.93 1.89 4.03
N GLY A 60 -9.87 2.69 4.01
CA GLY A 60 -9.93 4.13 3.90
C GLY A 60 -10.45 4.83 5.15
N LEU A 61 -10.32 4.22 6.32
CA LEU A 61 -10.83 4.76 7.58
C LEU A 61 -9.70 5.42 8.38
N PRO A 62 -9.90 6.64 8.90
CA PRO A 62 -8.95 7.25 9.82
C PRO A 62 -8.91 6.43 11.12
N TYR A 63 -7.73 6.28 11.69
CA TYR A 63 -7.57 5.43 12.87
C TYR A 63 -6.56 5.97 13.87
N ASP A 64 -6.66 5.45 15.09
CA ASP A 64 -5.67 5.55 16.12
C ASP A 64 -5.25 4.14 16.55
N THR A 65 -3.96 3.95 16.85
CA THR A 65 -3.46 2.78 17.54
C THR A 65 -3.41 3.07 19.03
N ALA A 66 -3.83 2.14 19.86
CA ALA A 66 -3.93 2.36 21.31
C ALA A 66 -3.72 1.07 22.11
N PHE A 67 -3.28 1.23 23.35
CA PHE A 67 -3.38 0.15 24.34
C PHE A 67 -4.75 0.17 25.03
N ILE A 68 -5.27 -1.01 25.38
CA ILE A 68 -6.58 -1.15 26.01
C ILE A 68 -6.69 -0.35 27.33
N SER A 69 -5.57 -0.24 28.06
CA SER A 69 -5.49 0.58 29.29
C SER A 69 -5.79 2.06 29.06
N ASP A 70 -5.43 2.59 27.87
CA ASP A 70 -5.50 4.01 27.54
C ASP A 70 -6.89 4.42 27.06
N VAL A 71 -7.68 3.45 26.62
CA VAL A 71 -9.00 3.68 26.03
C VAL A 71 -10.15 3.02 26.79
N ALA A 72 -9.90 2.40 27.94
CA ALA A 72 -10.92 1.67 28.72
C ALA A 72 -11.95 2.55 29.43
N ASP A 73 -11.97 3.86 29.22
CA ASP A 73 -12.96 4.77 29.77
C ASP A 73 -13.98 5.27 28.74
N ALA A 74 -15.17 5.65 29.19
CA ALA A 74 -16.28 6.01 28.31
C ALA A 74 -16.00 7.26 27.44
N ALA A 75 -15.21 8.21 27.92
CA ALA A 75 -14.88 9.42 27.17
C ALA A 75 -13.92 9.10 26.03
N ALA A 76 -12.92 8.22 26.28
CA ALA A 76 -12.00 7.76 25.28
C ALA A 76 -12.71 6.95 24.17
N LEU A 77 -13.59 5.99 24.54
CA LEU A 77 -14.31 5.16 23.59
C LEU A 77 -15.22 5.96 22.65
N ARG A 78 -15.89 7.00 23.17
CA ARG A 78 -16.83 7.81 22.36
C ARG A 78 -16.18 8.62 21.24
N ARG A 79 -14.85 8.74 21.22
CA ARG A 79 -14.12 9.38 20.13
C ARG A 79 -14.09 8.53 18.86
N TYR A 80 -14.37 7.24 18.99
CA TYR A 80 -14.29 6.28 17.91
C TYR A 80 -15.66 5.79 17.44
N ARG A 81 -15.80 5.61 16.15
CA ARG A 81 -16.97 4.99 15.56
C ARG A 81 -16.89 3.48 15.60
N VAL A 82 -15.66 2.93 15.53
CA VAL A 82 -15.39 1.49 15.56
C VAL A 82 -14.24 1.21 16.53
N LEU A 83 -14.39 0.20 17.36
CA LEU A 83 -13.34 -0.36 18.18
C LEU A 83 -12.94 -1.72 17.62
N VAL A 84 -11.64 -1.94 17.38
CA VAL A 84 -11.07 -3.22 16.97
C VAL A 84 -10.20 -3.74 18.10
N PHE A 85 -10.63 -4.81 18.76
CA PHE A 85 -9.86 -5.51 19.76
C PHE A 85 -9.04 -6.61 19.09
N ALA A 86 -7.77 -6.31 18.84
CA ALA A 86 -6.85 -7.17 18.11
C ALA A 86 -6.10 -8.06 19.08
N GLN A 87 -6.52 -9.33 19.23
CA GLN A 87 -5.92 -10.32 20.15
C GLN A 87 -5.73 -9.81 21.60
N CYS A 88 -6.74 -9.10 22.14
CA CYS A 88 -6.73 -8.60 23.52
C CYS A 88 -7.16 -9.67 24.54
N PHE A 89 -6.56 -10.86 24.51
CA PHE A 89 -6.99 -12.01 25.29
C PHE A 89 -6.61 -11.94 26.77
N ALA A 90 -5.51 -11.27 27.14
CA ALA A 90 -5.10 -11.02 28.52
C ALA A 90 -5.19 -9.52 28.84
N VAL A 91 -5.83 -9.17 29.96
CA VAL A 91 -6.08 -7.78 30.35
C VAL A 91 -6.11 -7.69 31.88
N GLU A 92 -5.42 -6.69 32.44
CA GLU A 92 -5.46 -6.38 33.87
C GLU A 92 -6.91 -6.27 34.37
N GLU A 93 -7.21 -6.88 35.52
CA GLU A 93 -8.57 -6.97 36.04
C GLU A 93 -9.23 -5.59 36.21
N ALA A 94 -8.48 -4.58 36.69
CA ALA A 94 -9.00 -3.22 36.88
C ALA A 94 -9.35 -2.56 35.53
N VAL A 95 -8.55 -2.80 34.49
CA VAL A 95 -8.79 -2.30 33.11
C VAL A 95 -10.02 -2.97 32.50
N ALA A 96 -10.14 -4.28 32.67
CA ALA A 96 -11.27 -5.04 32.15
C ALA A 96 -12.60 -4.62 32.79
N ARG A 97 -12.65 -4.37 34.08
CA ARG A 97 -13.86 -3.85 34.77
C ARG A 97 -14.26 -2.44 34.30
N ARG A 98 -13.27 -1.57 34.07
CA ARG A 98 -13.58 -0.26 33.46
C ARG A 98 -14.13 -0.41 32.04
N LEU A 99 -13.55 -1.30 31.25
CA LEU A 99 -14.02 -1.59 29.90
C LEU A 99 -15.47 -2.11 29.90
N GLU A 100 -15.83 -3.05 30.77
CA GLU A 100 -17.19 -3.58 30.91
C GLU A 100 -18.23 -2.46 31.08
N THR A 101 -17.94 -1.50 31.95
CA THR A 101 -18.84 -0.35 32.20
C THR A 101 -18.88 0.60 30.99
N SER A 102 -17.73 0.94 30.46
CA SER A 102 -17.60 1.94 29.38
C SER A 102 -18.12 1.43 28.04
N LEU A 103 -17.93 0.14 27.78
CA LEU A 103 -18.38 -0.50 26.54
C LEU A 103 -19.92 -0.61 26.49
N SER A 104 -20.61 -0.79 27.63
CA SER A 104 -22.08 -0.74 27.67
C SER A 104 -22.60 0.57 27.12
N ALA A 105 -22.14 1.70 27.64
CA ALA A 105 -22.54 3.03 27.18
C ALA A 105 -22.12 3.30 25.73
N TYR A 106 -20.98 2.76 25.28
CA TYR A 106 -20.56 2.85 23.89
C TYR A 106 -21.48 2.10 22.93
N LEU A 107 -21.88 0.87 23.28
CA LEU A 107 -22.81 0.07 22.50
C LEU A 107 -24.21 0.71 22.44
N GLU A 108 -24.70 1.26 23.56
CA GLU A 108 -25.96 1.98 23.61
C GLU A 108 -25.98 3.21 22.68
N SER A 109 -24.81 3.84 22.47
CA SER A 109 -24.64 4.96 21.54
C SER A 109 -24.55 4.57 20.07
N GLY A 110 -24.56 3.28 19.74
CA GLY A 110 -24.51 2.76 18.36
C GLY A 110 -23.10 2.57 17.81
N GLY A 111 -22.09 2.46 18.66
CA GLY A 111 -20.72 2.18 18.27
C GLY A 111 -20.54 0.81 17.64
N GLY A 112 -19.60 0.67 16.70
CA GLY A 112 -19.21 -0.59 16.08
C GLY A 112 -18.11 -1.29 16.89
N VAL A 113 -18.15 -2.62 16.98
CA VAL A 113 -17.10 -3.40 17.64
C VAL A 113 -16.67 -4.55 16.74
N ILE A 114 -15.36 -4.73 16.62
CA ILE A 114 -14.74 -5.90 16.02
C ILE A 114 -13.90 -6.58 17.08
N VAL A 115 -14.07 -7.88 17.22
CA VAL A 115 -13.23 -8.73 18.08
C VAL A 115 -12.51 -9.73 17.19
N ASP A 116 -11.18 -9.71 17.22
CA ASP A 116 -10.33 -10.71 16.57
C ASP A 116 -9.68 -11.58 17.66
N GLY A 117 -10.04 -12.86 17.67
CA GLY A 117 -9.67 -13.78 18.73
C GLY A 117 -10.44 -13.57 20.05
N ARG A 118 -9.80 -13.86 21.15
CA ARG A 118 -10.40 -13.78 22.49
C ARG A 118 -10.25 -12.37 23.09
N LEU A 119 -11.21 -11.94 23.88
CA LEU A 119 -11.19 -10.64 24.57
C LEU A 119 -11.22 -10.83 26.08
N ALA A 120 -10.16 -10.41 26.77
CA ALA A 120 -10.04 -10.34 28.24
C ALA A 120 -10.45 -11.63 28.99
N VAL A 121 -10.10 -12.80 28.44
CA VAL A 121 -10.37 -14.10 29.06
C VAL A 121 -9.32 -14.48 30.11
N LEU A 122 -8.13 -13.86 30.07
CA LEU A 122 -7.04 -14.03 31.02
C LEU A 122 -6.78 -12.71 31.77
N ASP A 123 -6.21 -12.82 32.98
CA ASP A 123 -5.68 -11.68 33.73
C ASP A 123 -4.26 -11.29 33.24
N GLU A 124 -3.66 -10.29 33.87
CA GLU A 124 -2.30 -9.80 33.57
C GLU A 124 -1.20 -10.84 33.80
N ASN A 125 -1.51 -11.91 34.56
CA ASN A 125 -0.60 -13.03 34.84
C ASN A 125 -0.84 -14.26 33.97
N GLY A 126 -1.76 -14.16 32.99
CA GLY A 126 -2.13 -15.26 32.12
C GLY A 126 -3.07 -16.31 32.74
N LYS A 127 -3.70 -16.01 33.89
CA LYS A 127 -4.66 -16.89 34.56
C LYS A 127 -6.07 -16.61 34.03
N PRO A 128 -6.93 -17.65 33.92
CA PRO A 128 -8.33 -17.44 33.58
C PRO A 128 -9.03 -16.47 34.54
N ARG A 129 -9.69 -15.46 33.98
CA ARG A 129 -10.53 -14.51 34.73
C ARG A 129 -12.01 -14.77 34.53
N ASN A 130 -12.83 -14.19 35.38
CA ASN A 130 -14.28 -14.15 35.15
C ASN A 130 -14.58 -13.05 34.12
N HIS A 131 -14.92 -13.41 32.91
CA HIS A 131 -15.24 -12.50 31.78
C HIS A 131 -16.73 -12.52 31.39
N ALA A 132 -17.60 -13.20 32.18
CA ALA A 132 -19.00 -13.40 31.86
C ALA A 132 -19.80 -12.09 31.66
N ALA A 133 -19.46 -11.00 32.34
CA ALA A 133 -20.11 -9.71 32.13
C ALA A 133 -19.81 -9.12 30.75
N LEU A 134 -18.54 -9.17 30.33
CA LEU A 134 -18.13 -8.71 28.99
C LEU A 134 -18.71 -9.58 27.89
N ASP A 135 -18.72 -10.90 28.08
CA ASP A 135 -19.30 -11.84 27.13
C ASP A 135 -20.82 -11.61 26.96
N ALA A 136 -21.53 -11.44 28.08
CA ALA A 136 -22.96 -11.13 28.04
C ALA A 136 -23.23 -9.78 27.35
N LEU A 137 -22.39 -8.79 27.59
CA LEU A 137 -22.50 -7.48 26.97
C LEU A 137 -22.33 -7.54 25.45
N LEU A 138 -21.34 -8.29 24.96
CA LEU A 138 -21.10 -8.50 23.53
C LEU A 138 -21.96 -9.64 22.93
N GLY A 139 -22.50 -10.51 23.79
CA GLY A 139 -23.28 -11.70 23.39
C GLY A 139 -22.41 -12.78 22.78
N ILE A 140 -21.16 -12.93 23.26
CA ILE A 140 -20.17 -13.88 22.72
C ILE A 140 -19.98 -15.08 23.65
N GLU A 141 -19.43 -16.14 23.11
CA GLU A 141 -18.94 -17.32 23.82
C GLU A 141 -17.69 -17.86 23.14
N TYR A 142 -16.89 -18.58 23.92
CA TYR A 142 -15.64 -19.17 23.47
C TYR A 142 -15.71 -20.71 23.64
N PRO A 143 -16.10 -21.44 22.60
CA PRO A 143 -16.16 -22.92 22.64
C PRO A 143 -14.81 -23.60 22.87
N GLY A 144 -13.71 -22.85 22.80
CA GLY A 144 -12.36 -23.31 23.02
C GLY A 144 -11.58 -23.50 21.71
N LEU A 145 -10.44 -24.18 21.83
CA LEU A 145 -9.57 -24.51 20.71
C LEU A 145 -10.16 -25.68 19.93
N GLN A 146 -10.35 -25.54 18.65
CA GLN A 146 -10.91 -26.56 17.75
C GLN A 146 -9.98 -26.82 16.58
N GLY A 147 -9.87 -28.10 16.20
CA GLY A 147 -9.05 -28.56 15.07
C GLY A 147 -7.55 -28.46 15.34
N ASP A 148 -6.82 -29.40 14.86
CA ASP A 148 -5.37 -29.52 15.02
C ASP A 148 -4.62 -29.76 13.71
N THR A 149 -5.37 -29.74 12.58
CA THR A 149 -4.81 -29.98 11.25
C THR A 149 -5.36 -28.97 10.25
N GLY A 150 -5.24 -29.00 9.04
CA GLY A 150 -5.62 -27.97 8.06
C GLY A 150 -7.09 -27.53 8.11
N PHE A 151 -7.30 -26.26 7.86
CA PHE A 151 -8.61 -25.65 7.75
C PHE A 151 -8.85 -25.05 6.37
N ARG A 152 -10.11 -25.04 5.96
CA ARG A 152 -10.58 -24.29 4.79
C ARG A 152 -11.62 -23.30 5.25
N VAL A 153 -11.44 -22.02 4.95
CA VAL A 153 -12.46 -20.99 5.22
C VAL A 153 -13.41 -20.91 4.04
N ALA A 154 -14.68 -21.21 4.26
CA ALA A 154 -15.72 -21.22 3.25
C ALA A 154 -16.84 -20.22 3.56
N VAL A 155 -17.44 -19.65 2.52
CA VAL A 155 -18.63 -18.81 2.62
C VAL A 155 -19.84 -19.72 2.90
N ARG A 156 -20.49 -19.48 4.02
CA ARG A 156 -21.72 -20.23 4.38
C ARG A 156 -22.98 -19.51 3.92
N ASP A 157 -23.06 -18.21 4.13
CA ASP A 157 -24.20 -17.36 3.79
C ASP A 157 -23.72 -16.02 3.25
N ASN A 158 -24.04 -15.72 1.99
CA ASN A 158 -23.61 -14.51 1.31
C ASN A 158 -24.65 -13.37 1.31
N ARG A 159 -25.74 -13.50 2.06
CA ARG A 159 -26.76 -12.43 2.15
C ARG A 159 -26.28 -11.19 2.92
N HIS A 160 -25.29 -11.36 3.77
CA HIS A 160 -24.76 -10.27 4.58
C HIS A 160 -23.78 -9.38 3.78
N PHE A 161 -23.79 -8.06 4.07
CA PHE A 161 -22.95 -7.06 3.42
C PHE A 161 -21.46 -7.47 3.35
N ILE A 162 -20.93 -8.05 4.43
CA ILE A 162 -19.51 -8.39 4.54
C ILE A 162 -19.06 -9.43 3.49
N VAL A 163 -19.91 -10.34 3.10
CA VAL A 163 -19.57 -11.49 2.26
C VAL A 163 -20.40 -11.61 0.97
N ARG A 164 -21.24 -10.64 0.66
CA ARG A 164 -22.18 -10.72 -0.48
C ARG A 164 -21.52 -10.78 -1.86
N GLN A 165 -20.22 -10.47 -1.95
CA GLN A 165 -19.45 -10.54 -3.20
C GLN A 165 -18.94 -11.96 -3.52
N PHE A 166 -19.14 -12.91 -2.62
CA PHE A 166 -18.70 -14.30 -2.76
C PHE A 166 -19.88 -15.24 -2.96
N ASP A 167 -19.65 -16.35 -3.62
CA ASP A 167 -20.67 -17.39 -3.77
C ASP A 167 -20.74 -18.28 -2.52
N PRO A 168 -21.95 -18.75 -2.13
CA PRO A 168 -22.07 -19.75 -1.07
C PRO A 168 -21.28 -21.02 -1.41
N GLY A 169 -20.54 -21.53 -0.43
CA GLY A 169 -19.63 -22.67 -0.59
C GLY A 169 -18.28 -22.34 -1.19
N GLN A 170 -18.04 -21.09 -1.61
CA GLN A 170 -16.73 -20.68 -2.10
C GLN A 170 -15.70 -20.73 -0.99
N TYR A 171 -14.55 -21.36 -1.26
CA TYR A 171 -13.40 -21.32 -0.37
C TYR A 171 -12.64 -20.00 -0.54
N LEU A 172 -12.38 -19.32 0.57
CA LEU A 172 -11.62 -18.07 0.59
C LEU A 172 -10.15 -18.29 0.93
N ASN A 173 -9.86 -19.32 1.71
CA ASN A 173 -8.50 -19.70 2.06
C ASN A 173 -8.41 -21.14 2.47
N GLN A 174 -7.20 -21.70 2.45
CA GLN A 174 -6.86 -23.02 2.97
C GLN A 174 -5.62 -22.89 3.85
N PHE A 175 -5.72 -23.38 5.07
CA PHE A 175 -4.65 -23.30 6.05
C PHE A 175 -4.17 -24.68 6.44
N MET A 176 -2.89 -24.76 6.77
CA MET A 176 -2.25 -25.86 7.46
C MET A 176 -1.74 -25.32 8.79
N ALA A 177 -2.59 -25.23 9.79
CA ALA A 177 -2.21 -24.66 11.09
C ALA A 177 -2.76 -25.52 12.24
N GLY A 178 -2.10 -25.46 13.40
CA GLY A 178 -2.61 -25.96 14.66
C GLY A 178 -3.92 -25.29 15.06
N GLY A 179 -4.53 -25.69 16.14
CA GLY A 179 -5.88 -25.33 16.54
C GLY A 179 -6.30 -23.86 16.42
N LEU A 180 -7.58 -23.65 16.16
CA LEU A 180 -8.22 -22.36 16.01
C LEU A 180 -9.03 -22.02 17.26
N ASN A 181 -8.78 -20.86 17.88
CA ASN A 181 -9.60 -20.35 18.98
C ASN A 181 -10.92 -19.81 18.44
N ILE A 182 -12.01 -20.51 18.68
CA ILE A 182 -13.34 -20.11 18.18
C ILE A 182 -13.92 -19.00 19.04
N VAL A 183 -14.46 -17.97 18.35
CA VAL A 183 -15.27 -16.90 18.92
C VAL A 183 -16.59 -16.87 18.17
N GLN A 184 -17.69 -16.96 18.86
CA GLN A 184 -19.01 -16.96 18.25
C GLN A 184 -20.05 -16.24 19.10
N PHE A 185 -21.22 -15.90 18.51
CA PHE A 185 -22.34 -15.39 19.30
C PHE A 185 -23.01 -16.53 20.07
N ALA A 186 -23.29 -16.27 21.34
CA ALA A 186 -23.93 -17.22 22.24
C ALA A 186 -25.28 -17.71 21.66
N GLY A 187 -25.45 -19.03 21.64
CA GLY A 187 -26.67 -19.67 21.12
C GLY A 187 -26.89 -19.54 19.61
N GLN A 188 -25.97 -18.95 18.85
CA GLN A 188 -26.06 -18.84 17.41
C GLN A 188 -25.26 -19.93 16.69
N ARG A 189 -25.94 -20.69 15.85
CA ARG A 189 -25.30 -21.65 14.92
C ARG A 189 -24.94 -21.01 13.56
N GLY A 190 -25.27 -19.73 13.36
CA GLY A 190 -25.07 -19.02 12.10
C GLY A 190 -23.74 -18.30 12.05
N ALA A 191 -22.92 -18.62 11.08
CA ALA A 191 -21.70 -17.87 10.76
C ALA A 191 -21.71 -17.45 9.30
N LEU A 192 -21.13 -16.30 8.97
CA LEU A 192 -20.97 -15.83 7.59
C LEU A 192 -19.90 -16.63 6.87
N LEU A 193 -18.78 -16.83 7.56
CA LEU A 193 -17.72 -17.72 7.16
C LEU A 193 -17.57 -18.84 8.18
N VAL A 194 -17.25 -20.01 7.71
CA VAL A 194 -16.95 -21.17 8.54
C VAL A 194 -15.55 -21.69 8.22
N SER A 195 -14.82 -22.07 9.25
CA SER A 195 -13.61 -22.88 9.13
C SER A 195 -14.03 -24.35 9.14
N THR A 196 -13.52 -25.13 8.21
CA THR A 196 -13.87 -26.55 8.06
C THR A 196 -12.61 -27.40 7.99
N ASP A 197 -12.59 -28.47 8.75
CA ASP A 197 -11.79 -29.65 8.44
C ASP A 197 -12.67 -30.67 7.69
N ASP A 198 -12.14 -31.85 7.41
CA ASP A 198 -12.89 -32.90 6.72
C ASP A 198 -14.05 -33.51 7.54
N LYS A 199 -14.19 -33.14 8.80
CA LYS A 199 -15.16 -33.74 9.73
C LYS A 199 -16.15 -32.73 10.33
N GLN A 200 -15.73 -31.49 10.58
CA GLN A 200 -16.52 -30.51 11.31
C GLN A 200 -16.35 -29.09 10.73
N SER A 201 -17.31 -28.23 11.08
CA SER A 201 -17.28 -26.80 10.72
C SER A 201 -17.48 -25.95 11.96
N TRP A 202 -16.68 -24.92 12.10
CA TRP A 202 -16.77 -23.93 13.19
C TRP A 202 -16.95 -22.52 12.64
N PRO A 203 -17.59 -21.62 13.37
CA PRO A 203 -17.65 -20.21 13.00
C PRO A 203 -16.23 -19.62 12.86
N PHE A 204 -16.00 -18.93 11.75
CA PHE A 204 -14.77 -18.16 11.52
C PHE A 204 -15.04 -16.67 11.54
N LEU A 205 -16.12 -16.22 10.88
CA LEU A 205 -16.60 -14.86 10.88
C LEU A 205 -18.09 -14.86 11.17
N SER A 206 -18.50 -14.04 12.14
CA SER A 206 -19.91 -13.77 12.45
C SER A 206 -20.14 -12.29 12.60
N ALA A 207 -21.35 -11.81 12.26
CA ALA A 207 -21.72 -10.42 12.42
C ALA A 207 -23.20 -10.30 12.85
N ALA A 208 -23.46 -9.42 13.80
CA ALA A 208 -24.81 -9.18 14.29
C ALA A 208 -25.04 -7.70 14.67
N GLY A 209 -26.24 -7.20 14.37
CA GLY A 209 -26.74 -5.95 14.96
C GLY A 209 -27.20 -6.20 16.39
N ARG A 210 -26.87 -5.30 17.30
CA ARG A 210 -27.27 -5.37 18.71
C ARG A 210 -27.80 -4.00 19.15
N GLY A 211 -29.13 -3.85 19.11
CA GLY A 211 -29.73 -2.51 19.23
C GLY A 211 -29.22 -1.58 18.13
N PRO A 212 -28.70 -0.40 18.45
CA PRO A 212 -28.09 0.50 17.48
C PRO A 212 -26.66 0.11 17.06
N SER A 213 -26.03 -0.82 17.78
CA SER A 213 -24.65 -1.22 17.59
C SER A 213 -24.47 -2.37 16.62
N ARG A 214 -23.22 -2.57 16.16
CA ARG A 214 -22.83 -3.65 15.26
C ARG A 214 -21.58 -4.32 15.77
N ILE A 215 -21.64 -5.64 15.85
CA ILE A 215 -20.55 -6.46 16.37
C ILE A 215 -20.14 -7.44 15.30
N VAL A 216 -18.82 -7.50 15.03
CA VAL A 216 -18.18 -8.44 14.11
C VAL A 216 -17.18 -9.28 14.90
N LEU A 217 -17.24 -10.58 14.73
CA LEU A 217 -16.38 -11.54 15.42
C LEU A 217 -15.56 -12.32 14.40
N PHE A 218 -14.25 -12.26 14.53
CA PHE A 218 -13.32 -13.15 13.83
C PHE A 218 -12.72 -14.13 14.83
N SER A 219 -12.76 -15.42 14.53
CA SER A 219 -12.21 -16.42 15.43
C SER A 219 -10.69 -16.35 15.55
N ASP A 220 -9.99 -15.98 14.51
CA ASP A 220 -8.56 -15.66 14.54
C ASP A 220 -8.08 -15.28 13.13
N LEU A 221 -8.46 -14.10 12.67
CA LEU A 221 -8.09 -13.65 11.33
C LEU A 221 -6.56 -13.55 11.18
N THR A 222 -5.89 -13.01 12.19
CA THR A 222 -4.47 -12.72 12.11
C THR A 222 -3.61 -13.96 12.11
N THR A 223 -3.85 -14.93 13.00
CA THR A 223 -3.10 -16.19 13.02
C THR A 223 -3.30 -16.96 11.72
N LEU A 224 -4.51 -16.96 11.19
CA LEU A 224 -4.79 -17.66 9.93
C LEU A 224 -4.16 -16.96 8.73
N ALA A 225 -4.13 -15.65 8.70
CA ALA A 225 -3.41 -14.89 7.68
C ALA A 225 -1.89 -15.08 7.81
N GLY A 226 -1.37 -15.15 9.04
CA GLY A 226 0.04 -15.45 9.33
C GLY A 226 0.46 -16.88 9.04
N ALA A 227 -0.46 -17.86 9.20
CA ALA A 227 -0.18 -19.26 8.88
C ALA A 227 0.03 -19.53 7.37
N THR A 228 -0.20 -18.54 6.54
CA THR A 228 0.12 -18.56 5.11
C THR A 228 1.60 -18.32 4.83
N SER A 229 2.47 -18.56 5.81
CA SER A 229 3.91 -18.40 5.71
C SER A 229 4.51 -19.04 4.46
N ILE A 230 5.32 -18.24 3.79
CA ILE A 230 6.07 -18.64 2.60
C ILE A 230 7.13 -19.71 2.90
N PHE A 231 7.49 -19.87 4.16
CA PHE A 231 8.64 -20.67 4.59
C PHE A 231 8.35 -22.18 4.72
N ARG A 232 7.09 -22.56 4.61
CA ARG A 232 6.75 -23.98 4.66
C ARG A 232 6.39 -24.47 3.26
N ASN A 233 7.26 -25.16 2.63
CA ASN A 233 7.29 -26.08 1.47
C ASN A 233 5.99 -26.34 0.67
N GLU A 234 4.93 -25.63 0.91
CA GLU A 234 3.66 -25.90 0.28
C GLU A 234 3.35 -24.83 -0.76
N ALA A 235 2.94 -25.28 -1.91
CA ALA A 235 2.50 -24.46 -3.03
C ALA A 235 1.65 -23.27 -2.58
N PRO A 236 1.51 -22.21 -3.37
CA PRO A 236 1.02 -20.87 -3.02
C PRO A 236 -0.40 -20.81 -2.44
N GLN A 237 -0.65 -21.51 -1.37
CA GLN A 237 -1.94 -21.58 -0.67
C GLN A 237 -2.27 -20.26 0.02
N GLY A 238 -1.24 -19.47 0.39
CA GLY A 238 -1.35 -18.16 1.00
C GLY A 238 -1.94 -17.07 0.09
N PHE A 239 -1.96 -17.27 -1.21
CA PHE A 239 -2.44 -16.29 -2.17
C PHE A 239 -3.95 -16.02 -2.13
N TYR A 240 -4.71 -16.75 -1.36
CA TYR A 240 -6.14 -16.48 -1.17
C TYR A 240 -6.43 -15.57 0.03
N ALA A 241 -5.42 -15.16 0.80
CA ALA A 241 -5.59 -14.28 1.95
C ALA A 241 -6.22 -12.92 1.60
N ASN A 242 -6.05 -12.42 0.37
CA ASN A 242 -6.71 -11.22 -0.13
C ASN A 242 -8.23 -11.25 0.05
N ARG A 243 -8.87 -12.40 -0.09
CA ARG A 243 -10.31 -12.55 0.09
C ARG A 243 -10.73 -12.45 1.55
N LEU A 244 -9.88 -12.87 2.48
CA LEU A 244 -10.07 -12.62 3.90
C LEU A 244 -9.86 -11.15 4.25
N ILE A 245 -8.90 -10.48 3.61
CA ILE A 245 -8.69 -9.04 3.75
C ILE A 245 -9.94 -8.28 3.30
N ASP A 246 -10.56 -8.67 2.19
CA ASP A 246 -11.83 -8.10 1.75
C ASP A 246 -12.91 -8.22 2.83
N THR A 247 -12.96 -9.34 3.57
CA THR A 247 -13.94 -9.49 4.67
C THR A 247 -13.60 -8.59 5.86
N ALA A 248 -12.32 -8.37 6.17
CA ALA A 248 -11.90 -7.45 7.21
C ALA A 248 -12.25 -6.00 6.84
N ILE A 249 -11.95 -5.57 5.62
CA ILE A 249 -12.29 -4.24 5.09
C ILE A 249 -13.80 -4.02 5.14
N ARG A 250 -14.59 -4.97 4.64
CA ARG A 250 -16.06 -4.88 4.68
C ARG A 250 -16.61 -4.98 6.10
N GLY A 251 -15.96 -5.74 6.97
CA GLY A 251 -16.28 -5.78 8.40
C GLY A 251 -16.14 -4.41 9.06
N LEU A 252 -15.04 -3.71 8.79
CA LEU A 252 -14.79 -2.34 9.23
C LEU A 252 -15.84 -1.37 8.66
N GLN A 253 -16.11 -1.42 7.35
CA GLN A 253 -17.10 -0.60 6.70
C GLN A 253 -18.52 -0.87 7.26
N TRP A 254 -18.87 -2.13 7.49
CA TRP A 254 -20.17 -2.48 8.08
C TRP A 254 -20.29 -2.04 9.53
N ALA A 255 -19.26 -2.22 10.33
CA ALA A 255 -19.22 -1.75 11.71
C ALA A 255 -19.36 -0.21 11.79
N ALA A 256 -18.75 0.52 10.85
CA ALA A 256 -18.82 1.97 10.78
C ALA A 256 -20.17 2.48 10.24
N TYR A 257 -20.67 1.90 9.15
CA TYR A 257 -21.74 2.48 8.35
C TYR A 257 -23.02 1.63 8.28
N GLY A 258 -22.92 0.33 8.57
CA GLY A 258 -24.03 -0.62 8.38
C GLY A 258 -24.09 -1.18 6.94
N SER A 259 -25.26 -1.75 6.58
CA SER A 259 -25.48 -2.29 5.25
C SER A 259 -25.85 -1.16 4.28
N LEU A 260 -24.89 -0.75 3.46
CA LEU A 260 -25.08 0.27 2.44
C LEU A 260 -25.36 -0.37 1.08
N ARG A 261 -26.23 0.25 0.29
CA ARG A 261 -26.51 -0.14 -1.10
C ARG A 261 -25.79 0.74 -2.11
N GLY A 262 -25.55 1.99 -1.77
CA GLY A 262 -24.88 2.98 -2.63
C GLY A 262 -23.36 2.99 -2.51
N PRO A 263 -22.69 3.89 -3.24
CA PRO A 263 -21.26 4.04 -3.27
C PRO A 263 -20.68 4.45 -1.90
N ILE A 264 -19.46 3.99 -1.62
CA ILE A 264 -18.74 4.27 -0.38
C ILE A 264 -17.40 4.90 -0.76
N PRO A 265 -17.11 6.15 -0.37
CA PRO A 265 -15.79 6.73 -0.56
C PRO A 265 -14.78 6.12 0.43
N ALA A 266 -13.66 5.67 -0.08
CA ALA A 266 -12.56 5.10 0.69
C ALA A 266 -11.26 5.83 0.34
N PRO A 267 -10.80 6.80 1.15
CA PRO A 267 -9.48 7.38 1.02
C PRO A 267 -8.40 6.32 1.04
N GLN A 268 -7.44 6.44 0.13
CA GLN A 268 -6.36 5.49 -0.05
C GLN A 268 -5.01 6.18 -0.03
N LEU A 269 -3.99 5.43 0.35
CA LEU A 269 -2.62 5.90 0.43
C LEU A 269 -2.12 6.45 -0.91
N VAL A 270 -2.45 5.76 -2.01
CA VAL A 270 -2.02 6.12 -3.37
C VAL A 270 -3.16 5.89 -4.38
N ASN A 271 -3.01 6.45 -5.58
CA ASN A 271 -4.00 6.30 -6.66
C ASN A 271 -3.87 4.99 -7.46
N ALA A 272 -2.83 4.22 -7.22
CA ALA A 272 -2.57 2.92 -7.85
C ALA A 272 -3.02 1.78 -6.94
N ASP A 273 -3.14 0.58 -7.50
CA ASP A 273 -3.49 -0.61 -6.71
C ASP A 273 -2.37 -1.03 -5.76
N MET A 274 -1.11 -0.65 -6.05
CA MET A 274 0.05 -0.94 -5.21
C MET A 274 1.05 0.21 -5.21
N ALA A 275 1.63 0.49 -4.05
CA ALA A 275 2.87 1.25 -3.92
C ALA A 275 4.05 0.29 -3.75
N ALA A 276 5.23 0.63 -4.28
CA ALA A 276 6.42 -0.17 -4.13
C ALA A 276 7.59 0.67 -3.60
N ILE A 277 8.31 0.10 -2.63
CA ILE A 277 9.54 0.66 -2.06
C ILE A 277 10.49 -0.50 -1.71
N VAL A 278 11.79 -0.25 -1.70
CA VAL A 278 12.79 -1.20 -1.26
C VAL A 278 13.30 -0.82 0.12
N ARG A 279 13.29 -1.78 1.03
CA ARG A 279 14.08 -1.78 2.25
C ARG A 279 15.38 -2.53 1.96
N LEU A 280 16.54 -1.95 2.22
CA LEU A 280 17.82 -2.64 2.08
C LEU A 280 18.61 -2.62 3.37
N ASP A 281 18.91 -3.81 3.88
CA ASP A 281 19.73 -4.04 5.05
C ASP A 281 21.21 -4.21 4.62
N ALA A 282 22.07 -3.31 5.11
CA ALA A 282 23.47 -3.27 4.71
C ALA A 282 24.36 -4.05 5.68
N ASP A 283 24.16 -5.34 5.81
CA ASP A 283 24.92 -6.24 6.70
C ASP A 283 26.42 -6.27 6.37
N LEU A 284 26.76 -6.03 5.10
CA LEU A 284 28.14 -6.00 4.60
C LEU A 284 28.71 -4.58 4.48
N SER A 285 28.22 -3.63 5.27
CA SER A 285 28.67 -2.23 5.25
C SER A 285 30.19 -2.05 5.32
N SER A 286 30.93 -3.05 5.86
CA SER A 286 32.41 -3.01 5.96
C SER A 286 33.15 -3.38 4.66
N ASN A 287 32.45 -3.79 3.60
CA ASN A 287 33.06 -4.18 2.33
C ASN A 287 32.71 -3.18 1.23
N LEU A 288 33.65 -2.31 0.89
CA LEU A 288 33.47 -1.24 -0.09
C LEU A 288 33.09 -1.75 -1.48
N ASP A 289 33.69 -2.84 -1.96
CA ASP A 289 33.39 -3.38 -3.29
C ASP A 289 31.95 -3.86 -3.37
N TYR A 290 31.44 -4.49 -2.32
CA TYR A 290 30.06 -4.92 -2.25
C TYR A 290 29.10 -3.74 -2.16
N GLN A 291 29.47 -2.72 -1.40
CA GLN A 291 28.68 -1.49 -1.32
C GLN A 291 28.57 -0.82 -2.68
N GLN A 292 29.65 -0.70 -3.43
CA GLN A 292 29.63 -0.11 -4.78
C GLN A 292 28.72 -0.88 -5.75
N GLN A 293 28.73 -2.21 -5.72
CA GLN A 293 27.85 -3.04 -6.54
C GLN A 293 26.38 -2.81 -6.17
N THR A 294 26.09 -2.79 -4.87
CA THR A 294 24.73 -2.59 -4.34
C THR A 294 24.19 -1.22 -4.71
N PHE A 295 24.92 -0.15 -4.44
CA PHE A 295 24.47 1.21 -4.77
C PHE A 295 24.22 1.40 -6.26
N ARG A 296 25.07 0.82 -7.13
CA ARG A 296 24.85 0.85 -8.57
C ARG A 296 23.52 0.20 -8.94
N PHE A 297 23.26 -1.01 -8.44
CA PHE A 297 22.04 -1.75 -8.72
C PHE A 297 20.79 -0.99 -8.25
N LEU A 298 20.83 -0.39 -7.06
CA LEU A 298 19.71 0.37 -6.50
C LEU A 298 19.45 1.67 -7.27
N THR A 299 20.49 2.38 -7.64
CA THR A 299 20.39 3.59 -8.47
C THR A 299 19.77 3.27 -9.83
N GLU A 300 20.27 2.22 -10.50
CA GLU A 300 19.70 1.74 -11.77
C GLU A 300 18.23 1.30 -11.61
N THR A 301 17.87 0.69 -10.49
CA THR A 301 16.48 0.31 -10.18
C THR A 301 15.58 1.53 -10.12
N ALA A 302 15.98 2.57 -9.40
CA ALA A 302 15.23 3.83 -9.34
C ALA A 302 15.11 4.50 -10.71
N GLU A 303 16.20 4.56 -11.48
CA GLU A 303 16.21 5.16 -12.82
C GLU A 303 15.31 4.40 -13.82
N GLN A 304 15.27 3.08 -13.74
CA GLN A 304 14.49 2.23 -14.68
C GLN A 304 13.02 2.09 -14.30
N THR A 305 12.72 2.01 -13.01
CA THR A 305 11.36 1.69 -12.51
C THR A 305 10.69 2.85 -11.81
N GLY A 306 11.44 3.78 -11.26
CA GLY A 306 10.99 4.79 -10.30
C GLY A 306 10.92 4.28 -8.86
N VAL A 307 11.10 2.99 -8.58
CA VAL A 307 11.07 2.44 -7.22
C VAL A 307 12.35 2.80 -6.48
N GLU A 308 12.20 3.40 -5.34
CA GLU A 308 13.28 3.99 -4.55
C GLU A 308 13.57 3.13 -3.30
N THR A 309 14.71 3.38 -2.69
CA THR A 309 15.25 2.52 -1.63
C THR A 309 15.51 3.33 -0.36
N VAL A 310 15.14 2.76 0.79
CA VAL A 310 15.74 3.11 2.08
C VAL A 310 16.91 2.17 2.32
N TYR A 311 18.12 2.71 2.30
CA TYR A 311 19.36 1.98 2.46
C TYR A 311 19.99 2.27 3.82
N ALA A 312 20.01 1.28 4.70
CA ALA A 312 20.42 1.49 6.09
C ALA A 312 21.81 0.85 6.38
N TRP A 313 22.76 1.69 6.80
CA TRP A 313 24.10 1.24 7.16
C TRP A 313 24.21 0.76 8.59
N VAL A 314 24.97 -0.33 8.79
CA VAL A 314 25.62 -0.63 10.07
C VAL A 314 26.81 0.30 10.23
N SER A 315 26.70 1.36 11.06
CA SER A 315 27.64 2.50 11.01
C SER A 315 29.08 2.12 11.38
N SER A 316 29.29 1.17 12.31
CA SER A 316 30.64 0.66 12.62
C SER A 316 31.26 -0.13 11.47
N GLY A 317 30.44 -0.77 10.65
CA GLY A 317 30.86 -1.43 9.41
C GLY A 317 31.25 -0.40 8.35
N ALA A 318 30.40 0.58 8.13
CA ALA A 318 30.64 1.67 7.18
C ALA A 318 31.91 2.47 7.52
N ALA A 319 32.16 2.73 8.79
CA ALA A 319 33.39 3.36 9.25
C ALA A 319 34.67 2.54 8.88
N LYS A 320 34.59 1.20 8.93
CA LYS A 320 35.66 0.30 8.50
C LYS A 320 35.89 0.32 6.99
N ALA A 321 34.84 0.44 6.20
CA ALA A 321 34.93 0.57 4.74
C ALA A 321 35.49 1.94 4.31
N GLY A 322 35.32 2.97 5.14
CA GLY A 322 35.76 4.35 4.92
C GLY A 322 34.62 5.25 4.43
N TRP A 323 34.22 6.20 5.29
CA TRP A 323 33.19 7.17 5.01
C TRP A 323 33.45 8.00 3.75
N GLU A 324 34.71 8.36 3.49
CA GLU A 324 35.09 9.12 2.30
C GLU A 324 34.70 8.44 0.99
N ALA A 325 34.67 7.11 0.98
CA ALA A 325 34.29 6.32 -0.20
C ALA A 325 32.78 6.03 -0.24
N LEU A 326 32.14 5.86 0.93
CA LEU A 326 30.71 5.49 1.00
C LEU A 326 29.76 6.69 0.91
N ALA A 327 30.09 7.82 1.54
CA ALA A 327 29.18 8.97 1.56
C ALA A 327 28.83 9.52 0.16
N PRO A 328 29.74 9.56 -0.84
CA PRO A 328 29.39 9.91 -2.21
C PRO A 328 28.37 8.96 -2.86
N LEU A 329 28.42 7.65 -2.51
CA LEU A 329 27.43 6.67 -3.00
C LEU A 329 26.05 6.94 -2.38
N GLY A 330 26.00 7.23 -1.08
CA GLY A 330 24.78 7.66 -0.39
C GLY A 330 24.18 8.92 -1.01
N LYS A 331 25.01 9.94 -1.28
CA LYS A 331 24.58 11.14 -1.99
C LYS A 331 23.94 10.82 -3.35
N ARG A 332 24.57 9.95 -4.13
CA ARG A 332 24.03 9.56 -5.43
C ARG A 332 22.67 8.85 -5.32
N LEU A 333 22.49 8.02 -4.28
CA LEU A 333 21.21 7.38 -4.03
C LEU A 333 20.12 8.43 -3.69
N GLU A 334 20.45 9.41 -2.84
CA GLU A 334 19.51 10.49 -2.49
C GLU A 334 19.16 11.40 -3.68
N GLU A 335 20.09 11.60 -4.62
CA GLU A 335 19.82 12.34 -5.87
C GLU A 335 18.76 11.69 -6.75
N VAL A 336 18.60 10.37 -6.68
CA VAL A 336 17.55 9.63 -7.38
C VAL A 336 16.33 9.30 -6.51
N GLY A 337 16.20 9.96 -5.35
CA GLY A 337 15.02 9.89 -4.49
C GLY A 337 15.10 8.88 -3.34
N GLY A 338 16.08 8.00 -3.32
CA GLY A 338 16.31 7.10 -2.20
C GLY A 338 16.76 7.85 -0.93
N GLN A 339 16.87 7.14 0.17
CA GLN A 339 17.27 7.73 1.46
C GLN A 339 18.24 6.82 2.20
N ILE A 340 19.17 7.46 2.90
CA ILE A 340 20.10 6.75 3.77
C ILE A 340 19.52 6.69 5.18
N GLY A 341 19.49 5.49 5.74
CA GLY A 341 19.05 5.21 7.09
C GLY A 341 20.16 4.59 7.96
N THR A 342 19.79 4.21 9.16
CA THR A 342 20.67 3.43 10.04
C THR A 342 20.11 2.03 10.30
N HIS A 343 21.01 1.05 10.30
CA HIS A 343 20.77 -0.34 10.71
C HIS A 343 21.46 -0.62 12.06
N SER A 344 21.44 0.37 12.95
CA SER A 344 22.18 0.49 14.20
C SER A 344 23.71 0.56 14.05
N LYS A 345 24.40 0.82 15.17
CA LYS A 345 25.87 0.93 15.14
C LYS A 345 26.57 -0.41 14.89
N ASN A 346 26.16 -1.45 15.62
CA ASN A 346 26.84 -2.73 15.62
C ASN A 346 25.94 -3.91 15.24
N HIS A 347 24.77 -3.66 14.69
CA HIS A 347 23.76 -4.69 14.38
C HIS A 347 23.34 -5.51 15.63
N ARG A 348 23.18 -4.84 16.78
CA ARG A 348 22.98 -5.49 18.09
C ARG A 348 21.88 -4.88 18.92
N ILE A 349 20.83 -4.46 18.28
CA ILE A 349 19.66 -3.91 18.96
C ILE A 349 18.62 -5.00 19.24
N ARG A 350 17.97 -4.98 20.40
CA ARG A 350 16.96 -5.95 20.78
C ARG A 350 16.08 -5.43 21.95
N ASN A 351 14.94 -6.05 22.14
CA ASN A 351 14.09 -5.81 23.31
C ASN A 351 14.86 -6.06 24.62
N GLY A 352 14.53 -5.28 25.66
CA GLY A 352 15.15 -5.42 26.99
C GLY A 352 16.57 -4.94 27.10
N MET A 353 17.09 -4.26 26.08
CA MET A 353 18.44 -3.68 26.11
C MET A 353 18.55 -2.53 27.11
N PRO A 354 19.67 -2.38 27.88
CA PRO A 354 19.88 -1.23 28.75
C PRO A 354 19.91 0.10 27.99
N GLU A 355 19.52 1.20 28.65
CA GLU A 355 19.40 2.52 28.03
C GLU A 355 20.72 3.02 27.41
N GLU A 356 21.83 2.78 28.06
CA GLU A 356 23.16 3.16 27.55
C GLU A 356 23.49 2.46 26.23
N ARG A 357 23.00 1.23 26.05
CA ARG A 357 23.17 0.48 24.79
C ARG A 357 22.28 1.03 23.69
N TRP A 358 21.06 1.44 24.03
CA TRP A 358 20.18 2.12 23.06
C TRP A 358 20.84 3.37 22.50
N LYS A 359 21.43 4.18 23.37
CA LYS A 359 22.18 5.37 22.96
C LYS A 359 23.29 5.05 21.97
N VAL A 360 24.14 4.09 22.31
CA VAL A 360 25.27 3.66 21.44
C VAL A 360 24.77 3.12 20.11
N GLU A 361 23.76 2.25 20.14
CA GLU A 361 23.29 1.60 18.90
C GLU A 361 22.51 2.55 17.98
N LEU A 362 21.78 3.53 18.51
CA LEU A 362 20.95 4.43 17.74
C LEU A 362 21.54 5.84 17.61
N GLU A 363 21.70 6.58 18.72
CA GLU A 363 22.10 7.98 18.65
C GLU A 363 23.50 8.16 18.07
N ASP A 364 24.48 7.34 18.52
CA ASP A 364 25.84 7.39 17.96
C ASP A 364 25.82 6.99 16.47
N SER A 365 25.03 5.99 16.08
CA SER A 365 24.91 5.58 14.69
C SER A 365 24.35 6.69 13.80
N VAL A 366 23.29 7.35 14.24
CA VAL A 366 22.72 8.51 13.52
C VAL A 366 23.78 9.60 13.35
N ALA A 367 24.46 9.98 14.44
CA ALA A 367 25.47 11.02 14.41
C ALA A 367 26.65 10.70 13.46
N GLU A 368 27.09 9.44 13.42
CA GLU A 368 28.18 8.98 12.52
C GLU A 368 27.74 9.06 11.05
N VAL A 369 26.55 8.58 10.72
CA VAL A 369 26.03 8.61 9.34
C VAL A 369 25.78 10.05 8.88
N GLU A 370 25.11 10.88 9.70
CA GLU A 370 24.84 12.29 9.37
C GLU A 370 26.14 13.09 9.18
N SER A 371 27.15 12.85 10.04
CA SER A 371 28.45 13.49 9.90
C SER A 371 29.13 13.15 8.56
N ALA A 372 29.05 11.90 8.13
CA ALA A 372 29.59 11.47 6.85
C ALA A 372 28.84 12.09 5.66
N LEU A 373 27.51 12.08 5.70
CA LEU A 373 26.68 12.65 4.64
C LEU A 373 26.86 14.18 4.54
N ALA A 374 27.01 14.87 5.67
CA ALA A 374 27.25 16.31 5.69
C ALA A 374 28.54 16.71 4.97
N GLN A 375 29.60 15.87 5.02
CA GLN A 375 30.89 16.14 4.36
C GLN A 375 30.76 16.19 2.82
N VAL A 376 29.81 15.49 2.25
CA VAL A 376 29.57 15.46 0.80
C VAL A 376 28.39 16.33 0.36
N GLY A 377 27.68 16.94 1.30
CA GLY A 377 26.51 17.79 1.03
C GLY A 377 25.40 17.03 0.35
N THR A 378 24.77 16.10 1.07
CA THR A 378 23.62 15.35 0.55
C THR A 378 22.33 16.17 0.52
N PRO A 379 21.36 15.86 -0.37
CA PRO A 379 20.10 16.58 -0.47
C PRO A 379 19.29 16.61 0.83
N LEU A 380 19.30 15.53 1.61
CA LEU A 380 18.51 15.39 2.83
C LEU A 380 19.30 15.71 4.10
N GLY A 381 20.57 15.25 4.20
CA GLY A 381 21.47 15.56 5.29
C GLY A 381 21.05 15.07 6.68
N LYS A 382 19.97 14.27 6.77
CA LYS A 382 19.42 13.73 8.01
C LYS A 382 19.08 12.26 7.88
N VAL A 383 19.27 11.53 8.98
CA VAL A 383 18.89 10.12 9.13
C VAL A 383 17.58 10.04 9.91
N GLU A 384 16.49 9.99 9.20
CA GLU A 384 15.14 9.88 9.78
C GLU A 384 14.56 8.45 9.66
N TRP A 385 15.35 7.50 9.15
CA TRP A 385 14.93 6.15 8.82
C TRP A 385 15.72 5.13 9.60
N PHE A 386 15.01 4.23 10.23
CA PHE A 386 15.58 3.11 10.96
C PHE A 386 15.12 1.79 10.36
N ILE A 387 16.06 0.93 10.01
CA ILE A 387 15.77 -0.46 9.70
C ILE A 387 16.17 -1.30 10.90
N ASN A 388 15.23 -2.08 11.42
CA ASN A 388 15.40 -2.85 12.63
C ASN A 388 16.28 -4.08 12.41
N PRO A 389 17.52 -4.16 12.98
CA PRO A 389 18.38 -5.31 12.85
C PRO A 389 17.75 -6.58 13.45
N GLY A 390 17.68 -7.64 12.64
CA GLY A 390 17.13 -8.92 13.07
C GLY A 390 15.68 -8.86 13.55
N ASP A 391 14.98 -7.75 13.23
CA ASP A 391 13.55 -7.53 13.53
C ASP A 391 13.12 -7.79 14.98
N THR A 392 14.00 -7.48 15.92
CA THR A 392 13.89 -7.84 17.34
C THR A 392 13.28 -6.77 18.23
N ILE A 393 12.82 -5.65 17.66
CA ILE A 393 12.20 -4.55 18.42
C ILE A 393 10.68 -4.62 18.31
N SER A 394 10.05 -4.73 19.46
CA SER A 394 8.60 -4.69 19.55
C SER A 394 8.04 -3.27 19.63
N ASN A 395 6.72 -3.16 19.42
CA ASN A 395 5.97 -1.90 19.56
C ASN A 395 6.07 -1.24 20.93
N LEU A 396 6.46 -1.95 21.97
CA LEU A 396 6.72 -1.37 23.30
C LEU A 396 7.88 -0.35 23.32
N HIS A 397 8.72 -0.36 22.29
CA HIS A 397 9.87 0.53 22.16
C HIS A 397 9.71 1.60 21.07
N TYR A 398 8.57 1.63 20.38
CA TYR A 398 8.36 2.60 19.28
C TYR A 398 8.37 4.04 19.76
N ASP A 399 7.97 4.33 21.00
CA ASP A 399 8.11 5.68 21.58
C ASP A 399 9.55 6.16 21.69
N LYS A 400 10.52 5.26 21.89
CA LYS A 400 11.93 5.59 21.87
C LYS A 400 12.40 5.88 20.46
N LEU A 401 12.02 5.04 19.50
CA LEU A 401 12.35 5.24 18.08
C LEU A 401 11.77 6.54 17.56
N ALA A 402 10.54 6.87 17.93
CA ALA A 402 9.84 8.08 17.50
C ALA A 402 10.52 9.40 17.92
N ARG A 403 11.46 9.35 18.87
CA ARG A 403 12.26 10.54 19.28
C ARG A 403 13.39 10.85 18.31
N LEU A 404 13.86 9.83 17.58
CA LEU A 404 15.02 9.93 16.67
C LEU A 404 14.60 9.82 15.21
N PHE A 405 13.57 9.02 14.92
CA PHE A 405 13.19 8.63 13.58
C PHE A 405 11.74 8.99 13.26
N ARG A 406 11.46 9.12 11.99
CA ARG A 406 10.09 9.26 11.46
C ARG A 406 9.52 7.91 11.03
N MET A 407 10.37 6.97 10.68
CA MET A 407 9.95 5.65 10.20
C MET A 407 10.89 4.55 10.71
N CYS A 408 10.27 3.42 11.03
CA CYS A 408 10.94 2.14 11.20
C CYS A 408 10.43 1.16 10.13
N MET A 409 11.34 0.46 9.49
CA MET A 409 11.02 -0.70 8.68
C MET A 409 11.43 -1.95 9.45
N THR A 410 10.50 -2.89 9.57
CA THR A 410 10.69 -4.13 10.33
C THR A 410 9.87 -5.24 9.71
N HIS A 411 10.15 -6.50 10.07
CA HIS A 411 9.14 -7.54 9.93
C HIS A 411 8.09 -7.37 11.01
N GLY A 412 6.86 -7.69 10.72
CA GLY A 412 5.83 -7.80 11.75
C GLY A 412 6.20 -8.86 12.77
N PHE A 413 6.89 -9.88 12.27
CA PHE A 413 7.44 -10.98 13.05
C PHE A 413 8.50 -11.77 12.26
N GLU A 414 9.52 -12.30 12.93
CA GLU A 414 10.76 -12.89 12.38
C GLU A 414 10.60 -13.89 11.23
N GLN A 415 9.48 -14.54 11.04
CA GLN A 415 9.35 -15.62 10.05
C GLN A 415 8.00 -15.70 9.35
N ASP A 416 6.97 -14.99 9.82
CA ASP A 416 5.59 -15.25 9.43
C ASP A 416 4.77 -13.97 9.18
N THR A 417 5.36 -12.96 8.52
CA THR A 417 4.57 -11.78 8.14
C THR A 417 3.40 -12.20 7.25
N PRO A 418 2.16 -11.90 7.62
CA PRO A 418 0.99 -12.31 6.84
C PRO A 418 1.02 -11.66 5.46
N ILE A 419 1.19 -12.47 4.43
CA ILE A 419 1.05 -12.00 3.05
C ILE A 419 -0.35 -11.44 2.88
N GLY A 420 -0.43 -10.20 2.39
CA GLY A 420 -1.70 -9.55 2.15
C GLY A 420 -2.05 -8.44 3.14
N PHE A 421 -1.31 -8.26 4.22
CA PHE A 421 -1.45 -7.12 5.12
C PHE A 421 -0.42 -6.01 4.83
N GLY A 422 0.02 -5.88 3.61
CA GLY A 422 1.14 -5.05 3.14
C GLY A 422 1.06 -3.54 3.38
N ASN A 423 0.18 -3.06 4.24
CA ASN A 423 0.12 -1.69 4.76
C ASN A 423 0.17 -1.68 6.27
N MET A 424 0.87 -2.62 6.87
CA MET A 424 0.93 -2.68 8.31
C MET A 424 1.63 -1.45 8.84
N THR A 425 0.86 -0.57 9.46
CA THR A 425 1.34 0.68 10.00
C THR A 425 0.93 0.81 11.44
N TRP A 426 1.91 0.96 12.30
CA TRP A 426 1.70 1.34 13.67
C TRP A 426 2.34 2.70 13.90
N TYR A 427 1.68 3.61 14.54
CA TYR A 427 2.27 4.89 14.89
C TYR A 427 2.02 5.21 16.35
N THR A 428 2.94 5.93 16.95
CA THR A 428 2.95 6.19 18.39
C THR A 428 3.45 7.59 18.67
N GLY A 429 3.37 7.95 19.95
CA GLY A 429 3.75 9.25 20.44
C GLY A 429 2.64 10.30 20.39
N PRO A 430 2.79 11.39 21.16
CA PRO A 430 1.76 12.42 21.29
C PRO A 430 1.50 13.15 19.98
N GLU A 431 2.48 13.19 19.09
CA GLU A 431 2.40 13.88 17.80
C GLU A 431 2.03 12.96 16.63
N LYS A 432 1.99 11.63 16.86
CA LYS A 432 1.70 10.63 15.83
C LYS A 432 2.53 10.85 14.56
N ASN A 433 3.83 11.10 14.71
CA ASN A 433 4.76 11.43 13.64
C ASN A 433 5.71 10.31 13.28
N PHE A 434 5.58 9.14 13.91
CA PHE A 434 6.38 7.95 13.69
C PHE A 434 5.53 6.84 13.07
N VAL A 435 6.03 6.24 12.01
CA VAL A 435 5.35 5.21 11.24
C VAL A 435 6.20 3.95 11.21
N VAL A 436 5.58 2.80 11.39
CA VAL A 436 6.22 1.49 11.22
C VAL A 436 5.66 0.81 9.99
N PHE A 437 6.55 0.38 9.09
CA PHE A 437 6.21 -0.43 7.94
C PHE A 437 6.75 -1.83 8.12
N ASP A 438 5.87 -2.82 7.98
CA ASP A 438 6.29 -4.19 7.79
C ASP A 438 6.66 -4.45 6.34
N ASP A 439 7.56 -5.37 6.13
CA ASP A 439 7.96 -5.77 4.80
C ASP A 439 7.22 -7.00 4.29
N VAL A 440 7.36 -7.22 3.01
CA VAL A 440 7.01 -8.48 2.40
C VAL A 440 8.14 -9.47 2.70
N PRO A 441 7.83 -10.71 3.08
CA PRO A 441 8.85 -11.71 3.39
C PRO A 441 9.93 -11.76 2.35
N SER A 442 11.17 -11.61 2.81
CA SER A 442 12.33 -11.56 1.93
C SER A 442 12.63 -12.91 1.31
N PRO A 443 12.81 -12.99 0.00
CA PRO A 443 13.20 -14.23 -0.66
C PRO A 443 14.62 -14.69 -0.28
N ASP A 444 15.47 -13.80 0.15
CA ASP A 444 16.81 -14.16 0.61
C ASP A 444 16.79 -14.85 1.98
N TYR A 445 15.81 -14.53 2.82
CA TYR A 445 15.53 -15.26 4.04
C TYR A 445 15.12 -16.70 3.76
N GLN A 446 14.18 -16.91 2.84
CA GLN A 446 13.75 -18.25 2.44
C GLN A 446 14.92 -19.09 1.99
N TRP A 447 15.77 -18.51 1.17
CA TRP A 447 16.94 -19.20 0.66
C TRP A 447 18.00 -19.43 1.74
N TYR A 448 18.19 -18.48 2.66
CA TYR A 448 19.17 -18.55 3.74
C TYR A 448 18.80 -19.57 4.81
N TYR A 449 17.50 -19.65 5.14
CA TYR A 449 16.97 -20.52 6.20
C TYR A 449 16.42 -21.86 5.70
N ASP A 450 16.36 -22.10 4.39
CA ASP A 450 15.99 -23.42 3.85
C ASP A 450 17.06 -24.45 4.24
N PRO A 451 16.84 -25.29 5.28
CA PRO A 451 17.86 -26.22 5.76
C PRO A 451 18.20 -27.30 4.73
N GLU A 452 17.30 -27.55 3.81
CA GLU A 452 17.45 -28.58 2.79
C GLU A 452 17.93 -28.04 1.44
N TRP A 453 17.93 -26.70 1.27
CA TRP A 453 18.29 -26.03 0.01
C TRP A 453 17.45 -26.56 -1.17
N SER A 454 16.20 -26.84 -0.89
CA SER A 454 15.28 -27.52 -1.80
C SER A 454 14.80 -26.62 -2.94
N TYR A 455 14.86 -25.29 -2.78
CA TYR A 455 14.39 -24.36 -3.78
C TYR A 455 15.45 -23.98 -4.82
N THR A 456 15.05 -23.98 -6.08
CA THR A 456 15.84 -23.39 -7.18
C THR A 456 15.58 -21.88 -7.26
N ALA A 457 16.51 -21.13 -7.87
CA ALA A 457 16.31 -19.71 -8.13
C ALA A 457 15.02 -19.43 -8.92
N ALA A 458 14.68 -20.27 -9.89
CA ALA A 458 13.45 -20.16 -10.68
C ALA A 458 12.18 -20.32 -9.83
N GLN A 459 12.19 -21.23 -8.86
CA GLN A 459 11.04 -21.42 -7.95
C GLN A 459 10.85 -20.19 -7.06
N ILE A 460 11.94 -19.66 -6.49
CA ILE A 460 11.89 -18.44 -5.65
C ILE A 460 11.41 -17.24 -6.47
N THR A 461 11.89 -17.08 -7.70
CA THR A 461 11.47 -16.01 -8.62
C THR A 461 9.99 -16.11 -8.94
N SER A 462 9.52 -17.28 -9.37
CA SER A 462 8.10 -17.51 -9.68
C SER A 462 7.20 -17.25 -8.47
N TYR A 463 7.67 -17.54 -7.30
CA TYR A 463 6.97 -17.30 -6.06
C TYR A 463 6.83 -15.81 -5.76
N GLN A 464 7.91 -15.02 -5.90
CA GLN A 464 7.86 -13.56 -5.71
C GLN A 464 7.01 -12.86 -6.76
N GLU A 465 7.07 -13.32 -8.01
CA GLU A 465 6.17 -12.81 -9.06
C GLU A 465 4.71 -13.06 -8.69
N ALA A 466 4.39 -14.23 -8.14
CA ALA A 466 3.05 -14.54 -7.68
C ALA A 466 2.61 -13.68 -6.49
N ILE A 467 3.51 -13.35 -5.54
CA ILE A 467 3.21 -12.39 -4.47
C ILE A 467 2.89 -11.01 -5.05
N LEU A 468 3.71 -10.51 -5.97
CA LEU A 468 3.47 -9.22 -6.63
C LEU A 468 2.12 -9.19 -7.36
N ASP A 469 1.80 -10.23 -8.11
CA ASP A 469 0.51 -10.34 -8.80
C ASP A 469 -0.66 -10.40 -7.81
N HIS A 470 -0.49 -11.12 -6.70
CA HIS A 470 -1.49 -11.18 -5.64
C HIS A 470 -1.74 -9.81 -5.00
N LEU A 471 -0.69 -9.11 -4.61
CA LEU A 471 -0.82 -7.80 -3.99
C LEU A 471 -1.39 -6.77 -4.96
N PHE A 472 -0.93 -6.78 -6.20
CA PHE A 472 -1.38 -5.84 -7.22
C PHE A 472 -2.82 -6.11 -7.68
N HIS A 473 -3.13 -7.32 -8.11
CA HIS A 473 -4.43 -7.65 -8.67
C HIS A 473 -5.45 -8.17 -7.66
N GLY A 474 -4.98 -8.76 -6.57
CA GLY A 474 -5.82 -9.39 -5.56
C GLY A 474 -6.23 -8.44 -4.45
N VAL A 475 -5.29 -7.81 -3.78
CA VAL A 475 -5.56 -6.84 -2.71
C VAL A 475 -5.92 -5.50 -3.31
N GLY A 476 -5.04 -4.93 -4.15
CA GLY A 476 -5.24 -3.60 -4.70
C GLY A 476 -5.26 -2.52 -3.62
N ARG A 477 -6.01 -1.46 -3.82
CA ARG A 477 -6.32 -0.42 -2.81
C ARG A 477 -5.12 0.35 -2.27
N GLY A 478 -4.04 0.46 -3.05
CA GLY A 478 -2.85 1.18 -2.61
C GLY A 478 -2.01 0.43 -1.56
N VAL A 479 -2.07 -0.90 -1.56
CA VAL A 479 -1.23 -1.74 -0.70
C VAL A 479 0.25 -1.41 -0.90
N VAL A 480 1.03 -1.37 0.19
CA VAL A 480 2.47 -1.11 0.10
C VAL A 480 3.24 -2.42 -0.03
N TYR A 481 3.97 -2.54 -1.12
CA TYR A 481 4.95 -3.60 -1.31
C TYR A 481 6.32 -3.07 -0.86
N ASN A 482 6.63 -3.27 0.42
CA ASN A 482 7.91 -2.95 1.02
C ASN A 482 8.82 -4.17 0.89
N GLN A 483 9.62 -4.22 -0.19
CA GLN A 483 10.48 -5.37 -0.46
C GLN A 483 11.78 -5.26 0.30
N MET A 484 12.03 -6.21 1.17
CA MET A 484 13.31 -6.35 1.83
C MET A 484 14.35 -7.00 0.91
N TRP A 485 15.52 -6.38 0.81
CA TRP A 485 16.72 -6.92 0.19
C TRP A 485 17.91 -6.74 1.12
N HIS A 486 18.91 -7.61 0.97
CA HIS A 486 20.22 -7.44 1.60
C HIS A 486 21.31 -7.17 0.58
N ASP A 487 22.33 -6.42 0.98
CA ASP A 487 23.48 -6.12 0.12
C ASP A 487 24.25 -7.39 -0.31
N TYR A 488 24.29 -8.44 0.50
CA TYR A 488 24.86 -9.72 0.12
C TYR A 488 24.06 -10.45 -0.98
N GLY A 489 22.81 -10.16 -1.16
CA GLY A 489 21.99 -10.72 -2.25
C GLY A 489 22.32 -10.11 -3.61
N ILE A 490 22.83 -8.91 -3.64
CA ILE A 490 23.25 -8.18 -4.85
C ILE A 490 24.73 -8.40 -5.13
N SER A 491 25.55 -8.50 -4.09
CA SER A 491 26.98 -8.64 -4.19
C SER A 491 27.44 -10.09 -4.37
N SER A 492 28.68 -10.27 -4.85
CA SER A 492 29.28 -11.59 -5.11
C SER A 492 29.76 -12.33 -3.85
N MET A 493 29.09 -12.12 -2.71
CA MET A 493 29.47 -12.77 -1.45
C MET A 493 29.29 -14.30 -1.49
N PRO A 494 30.31 -15.08 -1.10
CA PRO A 494 30.16 -16.52 -0.93
C PRO A 494 29.24 -16.84 0.26
N VAL A 495 28.42 -17.85 0.11
CA VAL A 495 27.57 -18.35 1.20
C VAL A 495 28.42 -19.05 2.22
N THR A 496 28.39 -18.62 3.47
CA THR A 496 28.92 -19.39 4.59
C THR A 496 27.96 -20.54 4.85
N GLN A 497 28.41 -21.76 4.57
CA GLN A 497 27.59 -22.93 4.88
C GLN A 497 27.36 -23.00 6.39
N ARG A 498 26.11 -23.01 6.83
CA ARG A 498 25.79 -23.47 8.19
C ARG A 498 26.30 -24.90 8.35
N ALA A 499 26.81 -25.22 9.53
CA ALA A 499 27.24 -26.57 9.84
C ALA A 499 26.11 -27.57 9.47
N LEU A 500 26.40 -28.42 8.49
CA LEU A 500 25.47 -29.46 8.10
C LEU A 500 25.26 -30.43 9.27
N PRO A 501 24.08 -31.04 9.42
CA PRO A 501 23.87 -32.12 10.37
C PRO A 501 24.96 -33.19 10.20
N ALA A 502 25.38 -33.79 11.28
CA ALA A 502 26.39 -34.86 11.24
C ALA A 502 25.94 -35.98 10.27
N GLY A 503 26.80 -36.27 9.29
CA GLY A 503 26.51 -37.27 8.26
C GLY A 503 25.87 -36.78 6.97
N ALA A 504 25.56 -35.47 6.85
CA ALA A 504 25.07 -34.92 5.61
C ALA A 504 26.19 -34.81 4.55
N ALA A 505 25.86 -35.07 3.29
CA ALA A 505 26.81 -34.93 2.19
C ALA A 505 27.29 -33.48 2.02
N PRO A 506 28.56 -33.24 1.71
CA PRO A 506 29.05 -31.90 1.42
C PRO A 506 28.27 -31.28 0.28
N ARG A 507 27.83 -30.02 0.45
CA ARG A 507 27.13 -29.26 -0.59
C ARG A 507 28.15 -28.41 -1.37
N PRO A 508 27.92 -28.21 -2.69
CA PRO A 508 28.82 -27.34 -3.46
C PRO A 508 28.75 -25.90 -2.92
N PRO A 509 29.88 -25.16 -2.98
CA PRO A 509 29.88 -23.74 -2.61
C PRO A 509 28.87 -22.98 -3.47
N ARG A 510 28.08 -22.12 -2.84
CA ARG A 510 27.12 -21.24 -3.52
C ARG A 510 27.54 -19.79 -3.34
N ILE A 511 27.31 -18.99 -4.36
CA ILE A 511 27.46 -17.53 -4.30
C ILE A 511 26.08 -16.93 -4.21
N LYS A 512 25.81 -16.08 -3.21
CA LYS A 512 24.45 -15.58 -2.93
C LYS A 512 23.82 -14.87 -4.12
N ASN A 513 24.55 -13.98 -4.79
CA ASN A 513 24.00 -13.24 -5.92
C ASN A 513 23.64 -14.12 -7.14
N THR A 514 24.23 -15.31 -7.28
CA THR A 514 23.85 -16.24 -8.36
C THR A 514 22.38 -16.67 -8.27
N TYR A 515 21.83 -16.65 -7.06
CA TYR A 515 20.43 -17.04 -6.80
C TYR A 515 19.50 -15.83 -6.61
N LEU A 516 19.98 -14.80 -5.91
CA LEU A 516 19.15 -13.68 -5.47
C LEU A 516 19.12 -12.53 -6.48
N LEU A 517 20.24 -12.26 -7.15
CA LEU A 517 20.27 -11.19 -8.15
C LEU A 517 19.29 -11.40 -9.31
N PRO A 518 19.19 -12.61 -9.93
CA PRO A 518 18.16 -12.86 -10.94
C PRO A 518 16.73 -12.64 -10.44
N LEU A 519 16.48 -12.93 -9.17
CA LEU A 519 15.21 -12.67 -8.53
C LEU A 519 14.94 -11.16 -8.41
N TYR A 520 15.91 -10.39 -7.90
CA TYR A 520 15.76 -8.95 -7.79
C TYR A 520 15.60 -8.28 -9.16
N GLU A 521 16.28 -8.81 -10.18
CA GLU A 521 16.10 -8.39 -11.57
C GLU A 521 14.70 -8.70 -12.11
N ALA A 522 14.13 -9.87 -11.77
CA ALA A 522 12.77 -10.23 -12.15
C ALA A 522 11.73 -9.33 -11.47
N VAL A 523 11.89 -9.06 -10.18
CA VAL A 523 11.04 -8.10 -9.45
C VAL A 523 11.13 -6.71 -10.06
N ARG A 524 12.33 -6.24 -10.38
CA ARG A 524 12.56 -4.96 -11.07
C ARG A 524 11.86 -4.90 -12.43
N ALA A 525 11.97 -5.97 -13.24
CA ALA A 525 11.31 -6.07 -14.52
C ALA A 525 9.76 -6.05 -14.37
N LYS A 526 9.24 -6.71 -13.35
CA LYS A 526 7.81 -6.68 -13.03
C LYS A 526 7.36 -5.27 -12.67
N TRP A 527 8.05 -4.55 -11.78
CA TRP A 527 7.76 -3.16 -11.46
C TRP A 527 7.80 -2.25 -12.70
N ALA A 528 8.75 -2.51 -13.62
CA ALA A 528 8.82 -1.77 -14.87
C ALA A 528 7.58 -1.95 -15.75
N SER A 529 6.84 -3.04 -15.61
CA SER A 529 5.66 -3.36 -16.42
C SER A 529 4.33 -2.95 -15.77
N LEU A 530 4.26 -2.83 -14.44
CA LEU A 530 3.02 -2.56 -13.71
C LEU A 530 2.80 -1.04 -13.50
N PRO A 531 1.55 -0.55 -13.46
CA PRO A 531 1.22 0.82 -13.09
C PRO A 531 1.23 0.97 -11.55
N ILE A 532 2.39 0.81 -10.93
CA ILE A 532 2.61 0.96 -9.49
C ILE A 532 2.88 2.42 -9.11
N TYR A 533 2.48 2.81 -7.90
CA TYR A 533 2.96 4.05 -7.29
C TYR A 533 4.36 3.80 -6.70
N ALA A 534 5.29 4.67 -6.98
CA ALA A 534 6.69 4.55 -6.53
C ALA A 534 7.05 5.80 -5.70
N PRO A 535 6.66 5.85 -4.41
CA PRO A 535 6.88 7.00 -3.57
C PRO A 535 8.36 7.23 -3.27
N GLU A 536 8.74 8.47 -3.08
CA GLU A 536 9.90 8.77 -2.23
C GLU A 536 9.56 8.33 -0.80
N PRO A 537 10.51 7.86 0.00
CA PRO A 537 10.24 7.43 1.38
C PRO A 537 9.49 8.47 2.21
N GLU A 538 9.90 9.75 2.12
CA GLU A 538 9.24 10.88 2.78
C GLU A 538 7.78 11.06 2.33
N ASP A 539 7.53 10.91 1.02
CA ASP A 539 6.18 10.97 0.45
C ASP A 539 5.28 9.89 1.04
N LEU A 540 5.80 8.66 1.15
CA LEU A 540 5.07 7.53 1.70
C LEU A 540 4.66 7.77 3.17
N VAL A 541 5.61 8.17 4.03
CA VAL A 541 5.34 8.45 5.44
C VAL A 541 4.31 9.57 5.59
N SER A 542 4.47 10.65 4.85
CA SER A 542 3.56 11.79 4.93
C SER A 542 2.13 11.43 4.50
N LYS A 543 1.97 10.57 3.48
CA LYS A 543 0.67 10.05 3.06
C LYS A 543 0.01 9.18 4.12
N VAL A 544 0.78 8.30 4.78
CA VAL A 544 0.25 7.49 5.90
C VAL A 544 -0.22 8.39 7.03
N LEU A 545 0.58 9.39 7.40
CA LEU A 545 0.21 10.33 8.46
C LEU A 545 -1.01 11.18 8.08
N ALA A 546 -1.13 11.60 6.82
CA ALA A 546 -2.31 12.30 6.34
C ALA A 546 -3.56 11.41 6.48
N LEU A 547 -3.51 10.19 5.96
CA LEU A 547 -4.61 9.23 6.01
C LEU A 547 -5.04 8.90 7.45
N ALA A 548 -4.08 8.77 8.37
CA ALA A 548 -4.34 8.48 9.77
C ALA A 548 -4.87 9.67 10.57
N GLN A 549 -4.52 10.91 10.20
CA GLN A 549 -4.79 12.10 11.02
C GLN A 549 -5.94 12.97 10.52
N TRP A 550 -6.26 12.97 9.22
CA TRP A 550 -7.40 13.74 8.74
C TRP A 550 -8.73 13.13 9.20
N ASP A 551 -9.75 13.96 9.27
CA ASP A 551 -11.11 13.52 9.46
C ASP A 551 -11.88 13.69 8.15
N TYR A 552 -12.96 12.93 7.96
CA TYR A 552 -13.85 13.15 6.84
C TYR A 552 -15.30 12.81 7.16
N SER A 553 -16.19 13.46 6.45
CA SER A 553 -17.61 13.13 6.45
C SER A 553 -18.10 13.03 5.01
N TRP A 554 -19.15 12.26 4.78
CA TRP A 554 -19.67 12.07 3.44
C TRP A 554 -21.16 11.75 3.41
N GLN A 555 -21.76 11.98 2.26
CA GLN A 555 -23.11 11.54 1.91
C GLN A 555 -23.09 11.03 0.48
N ALA A 556 -23.99 10.08 0.16
CA ALA A 556 -24.08 9.53 -1.18
C ALA A 556 -25.51 9.14 -1.53
N ASP A 557 -25.83 9.23 -2.81
CA ASP A 557 -26.93 8.54 -3.47
C ASP A 557 -26.39 7.58 -4.53
N GLU A 558 -27.24 7.01 -5.36
CA GLU A 558 -26.83 6.03 -6.38
C GLU A 558 -25.89 6.61 -7.45
N SER A 559 -25.94 7.93 -7.68
CA SER A 559 -25.25 8.64 -8.76
C SER A 559 -24.19 9.61 -8.29
N ARG A 560 -24.09 9.88 -7.00
CA ARG A 560 -23.23 10.95 -6.49
C ARG A 560 -22.69 10.65 -5.09
N VAL A 561 -21.45 11.07 -4.88
CA VAL A 561 -20.79 11.08 -3.56
C VAL A 561 -20.29 12.49 -3.29
N ASP A 562 -20.70 13.08 -2.18
CA ASP A 562 -20.18 14.33 -1.64
C ASP A 562 -19.37 14.03 -0.39
N LEU A 563 -18.07 14.33 -0.44
CA LEU A 563 -17.11 14.07 0.62
C LEU A 563 -16.51 15.40 1.11
N THR A 564 -16.43 15.56 2.42
CA THR A 564 -15.71 16.65 3.07
C THR A 564 -14.49 16.08 3.76
N LEU A 565 -13.30 16.47 3.34
CA LEU A 565 -12.03 16.15 3.99
C LEU A 565 -11.66 17.30 4.93
N ASP A 566 -11.44 17.00 6.20
CA ASP A 566 -11.00 17.97 7.20
C ASP A 566 -9.54 17.69 7.59
N MET A 567 -8.64 18.49 7.05
CA MET A 567 -7.21 18.44 7.31
C MET A 567 -6.76 19.48 8.36
N SER A 568 -7.70 20.17 9.00
CA SER A 568 -7.38 21.22 9.99
C SER A 568 -6.64 20.65 11.21
N GLY A 569 -6.90 19.38 11.54
CA GLY A 569 -6.29 18.66 12.65
C GLY A 569 -4.90 18.07 12.38
N LEU A 570 -4.37 18.17 11.16
CA LEU A 570 -3.02 17.71 10.85
C LEU A 570 -2.00 18.45 11.70
N ARG A 571 -1.13 17.70 12.37
CA ARG A 571 -0.17 18.27 13.34
C ARG A 571 1.05 18.88 12.69
N ARG A 572 1.34 18.51 11.43
CA ARG A 572 2.46 19.01 10.65
C ARG A 572 1.94 19.57 9.34
N ASP A 573 2.20 20.85 9.07
CA ASP A 573 1.68 21.55 7.89
C ASP A 573 2.28 20.99 6.59
N GLU A 574 3.53 20.50 6.65
CA GLU A 574 4.20 19.91 5.50
C GLU A 574 3.50 18.66 4.96
N ILE A 575 2.72 17.95 5.79
CA ILE A 575 1.98 16.73 5.36
C ILE A 575 1.06 17.06 4.17
N THR A 576 0.44 18.24 4.16
CA THR A 576 -0.46 18.64 3.07
C THR A 576 0.23 18.76 1.72
N GLN A 577 1.53 19.02 1.71
CA GLN A 577 2.33 19.07 0.48
C GLN A 577 2.51 17.69 -0.17
N PHE A 578 2.20 16.62 0.56
CA PHE A 578 2.37 15.24 0.12
C PHE A 578 1.04 14.52 -0.21
N THR A 579 -0.10 15.21 -0.16
CA THR A 579 -1.39 14.60 -0.53
C THR A 579 -1.50 14.31 -2.01
N GLY A 580 -0.70 14.98 -2.84
CA GLY A 580 -0.68 14.77 -4.29
C GLY A 580 -0.32 13.34 -4.67
N GLY A 581 -1.22 12.70 -5.42
CA GLY A 581 -1.11 11.29 -5.79
C GLY A 581 -1.79 10.31 -4.84
N MET A 582 -2.35 10.75 -3.69
CA MET A 582 -3.29 9.93 -2.91
C MET A 582 -4.56 9.67 -3.71
N GLY A 583 -5.28 8.60 -3.35
CA GLY A 583 -6.53 8.22 -3.99
C GLY A 583 -7.76 8.40 -3.09
N ILE A 584 -8.92 8.71 -3.68
CA ILE A 584 -10.22 8.45 -3.06
C ILE A 584 -10.92 7.41 -3.94
N ARG A 585 -10.97 6.18 -3.48
CA ARG A 585 -11.67 5.11 -4.19
C ARG A 585 -13.17 5.19 -3.91
N ILE A 586 -13.97 4.90 -4.91
CA ILE A 586 -15.41 4.77 -4.75
C ILE A 586 -15.76 3.28 -4.82
N ASP A 587 -15.98 2.71 -3.65
CA ASP A 587 -16.36 1.32 -3.49
C ASP A 587 -17.89 1.12 -3.70
N ASN A 588 -18.30 -0.14 -3.84
CA ASN A 588 -19.70 -0.56 -3.79
C ASN A 588 -20.57 0.05 -4.90
N THR A 589 -19.98 0.36 -6.06
CA THR A 589 -20.67 0.81 -7.27
C THR A 589 -20.16 0.06 -8.49
N LEU A 590 -21.00 -0.09 -9.50
CA LEU A 590 -20.62 -0.59 -10.83
C LEU A 590 -20.41 0.56 -11.81
N ASP A 591 -20.97 1.73 -11.53
CA ASP A 591 -20.86 2.89 -12.39
C ASP A 591 -19.48 3.55 -12.23
N PRO A 592 -18.81 3.91 -13.33
CA PRO A 592 -17.55 4.62 -13.29
C PRO A 592 -17.75 6.07 -12.83
N ILE A 593 -16.65 6.70 -12.41
CA ILE A 593 -16.61 8.13 -12.13
C ILE A 593 -16.78 8.89 -13.46
N GLN A 594 -17.81 9.70 -13.55
CA GLN A 594 -18.10 10.55 -14.69
C GLN A 594 -17.42 11.91 -14.60
N SER A 595 -17.45 12.52 -13.43
CA SER A 595 -16.84 13.83 -13.18
C SER A 595 -16.48 14.03 -11.71
N VAL A 596 -15.53 14.91 -11.47
CA VAL A 596 -15.07 15.27 -10.13
C VAL A 596 -14.95 16.78 -10.01
N THR A 597 -15.35 17.33 -8.86
CA THR A 597 -14.99 18.68 -8.46
C THR A 597 -14.29 18.67 -7.10
N ILE A 598 -13.32 19.55 -6.92
CA ILE A 598 -12.68 19.85 -5.62
C ILE A 598 -12.89 21.34 -5.34
N ASP A 599 -13.51 21.66 -4.21
CA ASP A 599 -13.87 23.03 -3.80
C ASP A 599 -14.64 23.78 -4.90
N GLY A 600 -15.57 23.06 -5.55
CA GLY A 600 -16.42 23.59 -6.63
C GLY A 600 -15.73 23.77 -7.98
N ARG A 601 -14.44 23.43 -8.12
CA ARG A 601 -13.70 23.51 -9.38
C ARG A 601 -13.59 22.13 -10.05
N PRO A 602 -13.78 22.02 -11.38
CA PRO A 602 -13.57 20.78 -12.09
C PRO A 602 -12.17 20.23 -11.86
N HIS A 603 -12.10 18.91 -11.61
CA HIS A 603 -10.85 18.20 -11.35
C HIS A 603 -10.66 17.06 -12.34
N PRO A 604 -9.70 17.15 -13.27
CA PRO A 604 -9.56 16.21 -14.39
C PRO A 604 -8.65 15.02 -14.08
N ALA A 605 -8.37 14.70 -12.82
CA ALA A 605 -7.51 13.58 -12.44
C ALA A 605 -8.33 12.50 -11.70
N PHE A 606 -8.76 11.47 -12.45
CA PHE A 606 -9.48 10.33 -11.91
C PHE A 606 -9.48 9.16 -12.90
N SER A 607 -9.46 7.93 -12.37
CA SER A 607 -9.73 6.70 -13.11
C SER A 607 -11.22 6.35 -13.03
N ASP A 608 -11.60 5.15 -13.46
CA ASP A 608 -13.00 4.72 -13.40
C ASP A 608 -13.55 4.65 -11.95
N HIS A 609 -12.69 4.39 -10.97
CA HIS A 609 -13.10 4.23 -9.57
C HIS A 609 -12.25 4.98 -8.55
N VAL A 610 -11.24 5.75 -8.98
CA VAL A 610 -10.34 6.45 -8.06
C VAL A 610 -10.16 7.90 -8.49
N VAL A 611 -10.46 8.84 -7.59
CA VAL A 611 -10.06 10.24 -7.73
C VAL A 611 -8.61 10.38 -7.29
N ILE A 612 -7.76 11.03 -8.08
CA ILE A 612 -6.35 11.30 -7.76
C ILE A 612 -6.25 12.70 -7.16
N LEU A 613 -5.85 12.80 -5.90
CA LEU A 613 -5.76 14.10 -5.22
C LEU A 613 -4.54 14.90 -5.67
N PRO A 614 -4.64 16.22 -5.81
CA PRO A 614 -3.50 17.13 -5.84
C PRO A 614 -2.98 17.40 -4.42
N ASN A 615 -1.94 18.21 -4.27
CA ASN A 615 -1.63 18.78 -2.97
C ASN A 615 -2.79 19.67 -2.50
N LEU A 616 -3.34 19.35 -1.34
CA LEU A 616 -4.41 20.12 -0.71
C LEU A 616 -3.82 20.92 0.45
N ALA A 617 -4.18 22.19 0.56
CA ALA A 617 -3.76 23.02 1.69
C ALA A 617 -4.35 22.49 3.01
N LYS A 618 -3.79 22.89 4.16
CA LYS A 618 -4.41 22.62 5.46
C LYS A 618 -5.76 23.32 5.55
N GLY A 619 -6.79 22.59 5.96
CA GLY A 619 -8.16 23.12 6.06
C GLY A 619 -9.21 22.09 5.64
N VAL A 620 -10.39 22.59 5.29
CA VAL A 620 -11.53 21.76 4.89
C VAL A 620 -11.72 21.82 3.39
N HIS A 621 -11.77 20.66 2.73
CA HIS A 621 -11.97 20.52 1.30
C HIS A 621 -13.24 19.73 0.99
N LYS A 622 -13.96 20.17 -0.04
CA LYS A 622 -15.20 19.53 -0.51
C LYS A 622 -14.95 18.87 -1.85
N LEU A 623 -15.14 17.56 -1.90
CA LEU A 623 -15.10 16.78 -3.12
C LEU A 623 -16.51 16.37 -3.49
N SER A 624 -16.88 16.52 -4.77
CA SER A 624 -18.12 15.97 -5.32
C SER A 624 -17.77 15.08 -6.50
N VAL A 625 -18.20 13.83 -6.43
CA VAL A 625 -17.97 12.79 -7.43
C VAL A 625 -19.30 12.39 -8.03
N THR A 626 -19.46 12.57 -9.33
CA THR A 626 -20.64 12.08 -10.08
C THR A 626 -20.30 10.75 -10.73
N LEU A 627 -21.20 9.78 -10.61
CA LEU A 627 -21.09 8.45 -11.20
C LEU A 627 -21.96 8.35 -12.44
N GLY A 628 -21.52 7.57 -13.41
CA GLY A 628 -22.23 7.36 -14.67
C GLY A 628 -21.30 7.26 -15.88
N PRO A 629 -21.84 7.11 -17.09
CA PRO A 629 -21.03 6.96 -18.29
C PRO A 629 -20.20 8.21 -18.54
N LEU A 630 -18.93 8.00 -18.94
CA LEU A 630 -18.04 9.09 -19.32
C LEU A 630 -18.49 9.81 -20.59
N PRO A 631 -18.37 11.16 -20.65
CA PRO A 631 -18.55 11.89 -21.89
C PRO A 631 -17.56 11.38 -22.97
N SER A 632 -18.03 11.26 -24.21
CA SER A 632 -17.27 10.68 -25.32
C SER A 632 -15.97 11.43 -25.66
N ASN A 633 -15.83 12.68 -25.26
CA ASN A 633 -14.67 13.55 -25.53
C ASN A 633 -13.88 13.93 -24.27
N ALA A 634 -14.08 13.21 -23.18
CA ALA A 634 -13.39 13.50 -21.92
C ALA A 634 -11.89 13.19 -22.03
N THR A 635 -11.08 14.18 -21.68
CA THR A 635 -9.64 14.00 -21.49
C THR A 635 -9.35 14.13 -20.00
N ARG A 636 -8.71 13.10 -19.43
CA ARG A 636 -8.40 13.05 -18.00
C ARG A 636 -7.10 12.34 -17.72
N LEU A 637 -6.46 12.70 -16.62
CA LEU A 637 -5.35 11.95 -16.05
C LEU A 637 -5.92 10.76 -15.26
N THR A 638 -5.45 9.55 -15.54
CA THR A 638 -5.99 8.33 -14.93
C THR A 638 -5.04 7.64 -13.96
N TYR A 639 -3.75 8.00 -13.99
CA TYR A 639 -2.73 7.42 -13.13
C TYR A 639 -1.49 8.32 -13.06
N VAL A 640 -0.85 8.33 -11.90
CA VAL A 640 0.51 8.86 -11.69
C VAL A 640 1.28 7.95 -10.73
N SER A 641 2.58 7.75 -11.00
CA SER A 641 3.44 6.92 -10.16
C SER A 641 4.21 7.71 -9.10
N LYS A 642 4.14 9.01 -9.12
CA LYS A 642 4.86 9.94 -8.25
C LYS A 642 3.93 11.04 -7.74
N ARG A 643 4.45 11.86 -6.82
CA ARG A 643 3.71 12.99 -6.26
C ARG A 643 3.27 13.99 -7.34
N MET A 644 1.99 14.31 -7.35
CA MET A 644 1.35 15.23 -8.28
C MET A 644 0.83 16.46 -7.53
N PRO A 645 1.62 17.53 -7.39
CA PRO A 645 1.18 18.73 -6.69
C PRO A 645 -0.05 19.37 -7.31
N ALA A 646 -0.13 19.39 -8.64
CA ALA A 646 -1.23 20.06 -9.32
C ALA A 646 -1.60 19.37 -10.65
N VAL A 647 -2.89 19.43 -10.98
CA VAL A 647 -3.43 19.21 -12.31
C VAL A 647 -4.39 20.33 -12.65
N ARG A 648 -4.30 20.88 -13.86
CA ARG A 648 -5.12 22.02 -14.29
C ARG A 648 -5.69 21.79 -15.66
N GLN A 649 -7.00 22.00 -15.79
CA GLN A 649 -7.65 22.06 -17.09
C GLN A 649 -7.18 23.32 -17.83
N GLN A 650 -6.86 23.17 -19.11
CA GLN A 650 -6.52 24.26 -20.04
C GLN A 650 -7.52 24.27 -21.19
N ALA A 651 -7.57 25.35 -21.97
CA ALA A 651 -8.50 25.48 -23.09
C ALA A 651 -8.30 24.40 -24.15
N ASP A 652 -7.07 23.95 -24.36
CA ASP A 652 -6.66 22.97 -25.37
C ASP A 652 -6.08 21.68 -24.79
N GLY A 653 -6.24 21.46 -23.46
CA GLY A 653 -5.73 20.23 -22.85
C GLY A 653 -5.62 20.26 -21.33
N LEU A 654 -4.58 19.62 -20.80
CA LEU A 654 -4.28 19.47 -19.38
C LEU A 654 -2.83 19.87 -19.09
N ALA A 655 -2.57 20.49 -17.96
CA ALA A 655 -1.23 20.61 -17.39
C ALA A 655 -1.14 19.82 -16.10
N VAL A 656 -0.14 18.95 -15.99
CA VAL A 656 0.14 18.08 -14.82
C VAL A 656 1.52 18.41 -14.31
N GLU A 657 1.60 18.80 -13.05
CA GLU A 657 2.87 18.96 -12.34
C GLU A 657 3.21 17.63 -11.64
N LEU A 658 4.37 17.08 -11.94
CA LEU A 658 4.87 15.83 -11.34
C LEU A 658 6.23 16.10 -10.69
N LEU A 659 6.39 15.68 -9.44
CA LEU A 659 7.66 15.72 -8.72
C LEU A 659 8.27 14.31 -8.74
N ALA A 660 9.44 14.19 -9.37
CA ALA A 660 10.12 12.92 -9.59
C ALA A 660 11.64 13.12 -9.61
N ARG A 661 12.36 12.54 -8.66
CA ARG A 661 13.82 12.47 -8.70
C ARG A 661 14.34 11.29 -9.50
N SER A 662 13.46 10.32 -9.74
CA SER A 662 13.68 9.14 -10.59
C SER A 662 12.54 9.04 -11.62
N LYS A 663 12.37 7.89 -12.29
CA LYS A 663 11.36 7.71 -13.32
C LYS A 663 9.94 7.90 -12.79
N GLY A 664 9.27 8.96 -13.19
CA GLY A 664 7.85 9.23 -12.92
C GLY A 664 6.99 8.89 -14.13
N ARG A 665 5.95 8.07 -13.94
CA ARG A 665 5.01 7.65 -14.99
C ARG A 665 3.67 8.33 -14.81
N MET A 666 2.95 8.49 -15.92
CA MET A 666 1.58 8.98 -15.93
C MET A 666 0.79 8.37 -17.08
N SER A 667 -0.51 8.22 -16.89
CA SER A 667 -1.42 7.76 -17.95
C SER A 667 -2.59 8.72 -18.09
N PHE A 668 -3.00 8.95 -19.33
CA PHE A 668 -4.15 9.78 -19.67
C PHE A 668 -5.17 8.97 -20.48
N HIS A 669 -6.44 9.20 -20.22
CA HIS A 669 -7.48 8.80 -21.15
C HIS A 669 -7.70 9.94 -22.15
N THR A 670 -7.69 9.63 -23.45
CA THR A 670 -7.94 10.59 -24.54
C THR A 670 -8.72 9.92 -25.68
N ASP A 671 -9.60 10.67 -26.35
CA ASP A 671 -10.40 10.13 -27.47
C ASP A 671 -9.58 9.94 -28.75
N ALA A 672 -8.48 10.68 -28.88
CA ALA A 672 -7.58 10.67 -30.02
C ALA A 672 -6.14 10.89 -29.55
N PRO A 673 -5.15 10.54 -30.37
CA PRO A 673 -3.76 10.90 -30.10
C PRO A 673 -3.59 12.41 -29.95
N VAL A 674 -2.75 12.80 -29.01
CA VAL A 674 -2.46 14.18 -28.62
C VAL A 674 -0.94 14.39 -28.56
N VAL A 675 -0.49 15.59 -28.28
CA VAL A 675 0.92 15.91 -28.05
C VAL A 675 1.16 16.19 -26.58
N LEU A 676 2.11 15.51 -25.96
CA LEU A 676 2.59 15.82 -24.61
C LEU A 676 3.88 16.64 -24.71
N VAL A 677 3.82 17.87 -24.26
CA VAL A 677 4.97 18.75 -24.12
C VAL A 677 5.58 18.52 -22.74
N GLY A 678 6.88 18.29 -22.67
CA GLY A 678 7.62 18.09 -21.42
C GLY A 678 7.83 16.61 -21.03
N ALA A 679 7.14 15.66 -21.60
CA ALA A 679 7.39 14.23 -21.35
C ALA A 679 8.66 13.75 -22.06
N ASP A 680 9.45 12.91 -21.39
CA ASP A 680 10.66 12.29 -21.98
C ASP A 680 10.31 11.12 -22.90
N PHE A 681 9.14 10.53 -22.70
CA PHE A 681 8.56 9.52 -23.57
C PHE A 681 7.04 9.65 -23.56
N GLN A 682 6.42 9.31 -24.71
CA GLN A 682 4.97 9.15 -24.83
C GLN A 682 4.61 8.06 -25.83
N GLU A 683 3.55 7.32 -25.53
CA GLU A 683 3.00 6.28 -26.39
C GLU A 683 1.49 6.19 -26.24
N TRP A 684 0.77 6.27 -27.35
CA TRP A 684 -0.68 6.13 -27.37
C TRP A 684 -1.08 4.70 -27.76
N ASN A 685 -1.78 4.03 -26.82
CA ASN A 685 -2.22 2.67 -27.00
C ASN A 685 -3.65 2.61 -27.55
N ARG A 686 -3.78 1.99 -28.72
CA ARG A 686 -5.10 1.75 -29.36
C ARG A 686 -5.87 0.59 -28.78
N LYS A 687 -5.21 -0.37 -28.13
CA LYS A 687 -5.85 -1.61 -27.65
C LYS A 687 -6.78 -1.34 -26.48
N GLY A 688 -8.02 -1.02 -26.78
CA GLY A 688 -9.16 -1.04 -25.87
C GLY A 688 -9.44 0.25 -25.09
N ASN A 689 -8.44 0.94 -24.55
CA ASN A 689 -8.69 1.94 -23.49
C ASN A 689 -8.43 3.40 -23.90
N ARG A 690 -8.03 3.70 -25.14
CA ARG A 690 -7.69 5.07 -25.58
C ARG A 690 -6.73 5.75 -24.60
N GLN A 691 -5.68 5.02 -24.22
CA GLN A 691 -4.74 5.41 -23.18
C GLN A 691 -3.46 5.98 -23.81
N LEU A 692 -2.99 7.07 -23.26
CA LEU A 692 -1.71 7.66 -23.53
C LEU A 692 -0.82 7.50 -22.31
N ASP A 693 0.27 6.75 -22.46
CA ASP A 693 1.27 6.54 -21.42
C ASP A 693 2.48 7.43 -21.64
N ALA A 694 3.01 7.98 -20.57
CA ALA A 694 4.18 8.85 -20.61
C ALA A 694 5.03 8.70 -19.35
N TRP A 695 6.30 9.13 -19.44
CA TRP A 695 7.15 9.30 -18.26
C TRP A 695 8.09 10.50 -18.36
N VAL A 696 8.56 10.90 -17.20
CA VAL A 696 9.58 11.93 -16.99
C VAL A 696 10.67 11.38 -16.07
N VAL A 697 11.86 11.96 -16.12
CA VAL A 697 13.01 11.58 -15.27
C VAL A 697 13.44 12.67 -14.30
N SER A 698 12.64 13.73 -14.15
CA SER A 698 12.89 14.83 -13.21
C SER A 698 11.59 15.58 -12.93
N ASP A 699 11.58 16.40 -11.88
CA ASP A 699 10.50 17.33 -11.57
C ASP A 699 10.11 18.15 -12.80
N ARG A 700 8.82 18.08 -13.17
CA ARG A 700 8.38 18.69 -14.41
C ARG A 700 6.88 18.95 -14.48
N THR A 701 6.51 19.98 -15.24
CA THR A 701 5.16 20.16 -15.75
C THR A 701 5.05 19.55 -17.14
N VAL A 702 4.15 18.59 -17.30
CA VAL A 702 3.78 17.99 -18.57
C VAL A 702 2.47 18.61 -19.05
N VAL A 703 2.45 19.06 -20.31
CA VAL A 703 1.28 19.72 -20.89
C VAL A 703 0.74 18.90 -22.05
N LEU A 704 -0.46 18.38 -21.90
CA LEU A 704 -1.21 17.72 -22.96
C LEU A 704 -1.84 18.79 -23.86
N ARG A 705 -1.61 18.71 -25.18
CA ARG A 705 -2.12 19.63 -26.20
C ARG A 705 -2.89 18.88 -27.28
N LYS A 706 -4.02 19.43 -27.69
CA LYS A 706 -4.81 18.95 -28.84
C LYS A 706 -4.57 19.80 -30.09
N ALA A 707 -4.27 19.18 -31.20
CA ALA A 707 -4.23 19.84 -32.51
C ALA A 707 -5.65 19.85 -33.12
N VAL A 708 -6.40 20.89 -32.86
CA VAL A 708 -7.85 20.95 -33.22
C VAL A 708 -8.08 21.05 -34.72
N ARG A 709 -7.19 21.71 -35.48
CA ARG A 709 -7.38 22.01 -36.89
C ARG A 709 -6.86 20.90 -37.79
N THR A 710 -5.75 20.28 -37.44
CA THR A 710 -5.07 19.27 -38.27
C THR A 710 -5.37 17.84 -37.82
N GLY A 711 -5.87 17.68 -36.58
CA GLY A 711 -6.01 16.35 -35.94
C GLY A 711 -4.65 15.67 -35.72
N PHE A 712 -3.56 16.45 -35.65
CA PHE A 712 -2.23 15.90 -35.42
C PHE A 712 -2.11 15.37 -34.00
N GLY A 713 -1.51 14.22 -33.85
CA GLY A 713 -1.21 13.63 -32.55
C GLY A 713 -0.04 12.68 -32.64
N ILE A 714 0.67 12.52 -31.55
CA ILE A 714 1.80 11.61 -31.42
C ILE A 714 1.30 10.23 -31.05
N LEU A 715 1.70 9.22 -31.80
CA LEU A 715 1.50 7.82 -31.48
C LEU A 715 2.62 7.28 -30.58
N GLN A 716 3.87 7.70 -30.87
CA GLN A 716 5.04 7.35 -30.08
C GLN A 716 6.14 8.39 -30.26
N ALA A 717 6.79 8.79 -29.17
CA ALA A 717 8.01 9.60 -29.22
C ALA A 717 8.91 9.25 -28.04
N SER A 718 10.19 9.02 -28.34
CA SER A 718 11.28 8.88 -27.34
C SER A 718 12.12 10.16 -27.24
N ALA A 719 11.85 11.17 -28.07
CA ALA A 719 12.42 12.50 -27.97
C ALA A 719 11.46 13.42 -27.21
N ARG A 720 11.98 14.16 -26.24
CA ARG A 720 11.17 15.10 -25.45
C ARG A 720 10.69 16.28 -26.33
N ILE A 721 9.39 16.51 -26.33
CA ILE A 721 8.79 17.64 -27.02
C ILE A 721 8.88 18.86 -26.08
N LEU A 722 9.62 19.90 -26.49
CA LEU A 722 9.83 21.11 -25.71
C LEU A 722 8.76 22.18 -26.00
N ASP A 723 8.24 22.21 -27.23
CA ASP A 723 7.20 23.14 -27.66
C ASP A 723 6.35 22.53 -28.77
N PHE A 724 5.07 22.90 -28.76
CA PHE A 724 4.10 22.53 -29.78
C PHE A 724 3.25 23.73 -30.17
N ARG A 725 3.13 23.98 -31.48
CA ARG A 725 2.27 25.04 -32.00
C ARG A 725 1.56 24.58 -33.26
N GLU A 726 0.25 24.83 -33.30
CA GLU A 726 -0.57 24.65 -34.48
C GLU A 726 -0.96 26.02 -35.05
N THR A 727 -0.55 26.32 -36.26
CA THR A 727 -0.86 27.58 -36.95
C THR A 727 -1.47 27.29 -38.33
N GLY A 728 -2.77 27.51 -38.46
CA GLY A 728 -3.48 27.17 -39.69
C GLY A 728 -3.40 25.68 -39.99
N SER A 729 -2.75 25.33 -41.11
CA SER A 729 -2.51 23.94 -41.52
C SER A 729 -1.07 23.48 -41.25
N THR A 730 -0.35 24.14 -40.39
CA THR A 730 1.04 23.82 -40.05
C THR A 730 1.16 23.49 -38.59
N VAL A 731 1.83 22.40 -38.29
CA VAL A 731 2.24 21.97 -36.93
C VAL A 731 3.75 22.13 -36.85
N ASN A 732 4.18 22.82 -35.78
CA ASN A 732 5.59 23.02 -35.42
C ASN A 732 5.86 22.37 -34.09
N LEU A 733 6.89 21.52 -34.02
CA LEU A 733 7.41 20.90 -32.82
C LEU A 733 8.87 21.31 -32.61
N THR A 734 9.22 21.66 -31.39
CA THR A 734 10.61 21.72 -30.95
C THR A 734 10.88 20.49 -30.09
N LEU A 735 11.83 19.66 -30.51
CA LEU A 735 12.24 18.46 -29.82
C LEU A 735 13.58 18.69 -29.14
N GLU A 736 13.84 18.04 -28.04
CA GLU A 736 15.17 17.86 -27.51
C GLU A 736 15.84 16.69 -28.24
N GLY A 737 17.04 16.89 -28.74
CA GLY A 737 17.77 15.84 -29.43
C GLY A 737 18.06 14.67 -28.49
N PRO A 738 17.65 13.45 -28.81
CA PRO A 738 17.64 12.34 -27.86
C PRO A 738 19.02 11.71 -27.62
N GLY A 739 20.09 12.25 -28.20
CA GLY A 739 21.43 11.69 -28.08
C GLY A 739 21.68 10.40 -28.88
N THR A 740 20.62 9.71 -29.26
CA THR A 740 20.58 8.54 -30.16
C THR A 740 19.53 8.75 -31.24
N GLU A 741 19.65 8.09 -32.37
CA GLU A 741 18.59 8.10 -33.36
C GLU A 741 17.33 7.42 -32.80
N SER A 742 16.16 8.06 -32.89
CA SER A 742 14.92 7.55 -32.31
C SER A 742 13.69 7.83 -33.20
N PRO A 743 12.71 6.89 -33.24
CA PRO A 743 11.49 7.07 -34.02
C PRO A 743 10.54 8.05 -33.35
N LEU A 744 9.89 8.89 -34.18
CA LEU A 744 8.71 9.66 -33.81
C LEU A 744 7.58 9.22 -34.74
N ARG A 745 6.54 8.62 -34.19
CA ARG A 745 5.34 8.21 -34.91
C ARG A 745 4.20 9.15 -34.61
N PHE A 746 3.47 9.57 -35.63
CA PHE A 746 2.36 10.48 -35.52
C PHE A 746 1.15 10.05 -36.34
N THR A 747 0.02 10.69 -36.07
CA THR A 747 -1.18 10.61 -36.92
C THR A 747 -1.72 12.00 -37.15
N ALA A 748 -2.57 12.17 -38.16
CA ALA A 748 -3.25 13.41 -38.47
C ALA A 748 -4.57 13.13 -39.19
N GLY A 749 -5.49 14.09 -39.18
CA GLY A 749 -6.77 14.02 -39.85
C GLY A 749 -6.68 14.00 -41.38
N ARG A 750 -5.54 14.37 -41.93
CA ARG A 750 -5.23 14.35 -43.38
C ARG A 750 -3.74 14.10 -43.59
N ALA A 751 -3.39 13.64 -44.80
CA ALA A 751 -2.00 13.39 -45.17
C ALA A 751 -1.19 14.70 -45.21
N PRO A 752 0.02 14.73 -44.67
CA PRO A 752 0.90 15.89 -44.76
C PRO A 752 1.39 16.09 -46.20
N LYS A 753 1.41 17.35 -46.66
CA LYS A 753 1.97 17.74 -47.95
C LYS A 753 3.50 17.82 -47.91
N ARG A 754 4.03 18.24 -46.77
CA ARG A 754 5.47 18.41 -46.59
C ARG A 754 5.85 18.26 -45.14
N ILE A 755 6.98 17.62 -44.90
CA ILE A 755 7.58 17.45 -43.57
C ILE A 755 9.02 17.94 -43.64
N LEU A 756 9.39 18.84 -42.72
CA LEU A 756 10.72 19.43 -42.63
C LEU A 756 11.32 19.13 -41.26
N LEU A 757 12.56 18.64 -41.27
CA LEU A 757 13.36 18.44 -40.07
C LEU A 757 14.58 19.39 -40.16
N ASN A 758 14.67 20.34 -39.22
CA ASN A 758 15.64 21.44 -39.25
C ASN A 758 15.65 22.16 -40.61
N GLY A 759 14.47 22.37 -41.19
CA GLY A 759 14.30 23.01 -42.51
C GLY A 759 14.51 22.13 -43.74
N ASN A 760 15.03 20.92 -43.56
CA ASN A 760 15.27 19.97 -44.64
C ASN A 760 14.09 19.03 -44.84
N PRO A 761 13.64 18.75 -46.11
CA PRO A 761 12.60 17.79 -46.35
C PRO A 761 13.03 16.38 -45.94
N VAL A 762 12.13 15.68 -45.24
CA VAL A 762 12.35 14.29 -44.83
C VAL A 762 11.19 13.42 -45.25
N PRO A 763 11.44 12.15 -45.63
CA PRO A 763 10.39 11.19 -45.88
C PRO A 763 9.78 10.75 -44.56
N ALA A 764 8.49 10.44 -44.58
CA ALA A 764 7.80 9.89 -43.41
C ALA A 764 6.92 8.71 -43.84
N PRO A 765 7.51 7.59 -44.25
CA PRO A 765 6.76 6.40 -44.57
C PRO A 765 5.94 5.97 -43.33
N ASN A 766 4.66 5.64 -43.54
CA ASN A 766 3.76 5.22 -42.45
C ASN A 766 3.63 6.24 -41.29
N SER A 767 3.85 7.55 -41.58
CA SER A 767 3.83 8.61 -40.53
C SER A 767 4.89 8.41 -39.46
N GLU A 768 6.03 7.86 -39.79
CA GLU A 768 7.19 7.70 -38.92
C GLU A 768 8.36 8.57 -39.45
N ILE A 769 9.01 9.28 -38.51
CA ILE A 769 10.18 10.12 -38.78
C ILE A 769 11.29 9.66 -37.86
N MET A 770 12.50 9.48 -38.38
CA MET A 770 13.68 9.27 -37.54
C MET A 770 14.22 10.62 -37.08
N VAL A 771 14.17 10.86 -35.78
CA VAL A 771 14.82 12.00 -35.13
C VAL A 771 16.30 11.66 -35.03
N PRO A 772 17.21 12.45 -35.68
CA PRO A 772 18.61 12.09 -35.75
C PRO A 772 19.27 12.20 -34.37
N GLN A 773 20.37 11.48 -34.19
CA GLN A 773 21.26 11.67 -33.08
C GLN A 773 21.80 13.11 -33.11
N ALA A 774 21.35 13.91 -32.13
CA ALA A 774 21.73 15.31 -32.02
C ALA A 774 21.87 15.67 -30.55
N ARG A 775 22.77 16.61 -30.23
CA ARG A 775 22.78 17.31 -28.96
C ARG A 775 22.19 18.70 -29.19
N GLY A 776 21.07 19.02 -28.52
CA GLY A 776 20.39 20.31 -28.65
C GLY A 776 18.99 20.20 -29.27
N LYS A 777 18.46 21.32 -29.76
CA LYS A 777 17.09 21.41 -30.25
C LYS A 777 16.98 20.99 -31.72
N VAL A 778 15.95 20.19 -32.00
CA VAL A 778 15.55 19.76 -33.34
C VAL A 778 14.19 20.35 -33.67
N GLN A 779 14.04 20.96 -34.83
CA GLN A 779 12.78 21.56 -35.27
C GLN A 779 12.08 20.62 -36.26
N LEU A 780 10.83 20.29 -35.99
CA LEU A 780 9.97 19.52 -36.88
C LEU A 780 8.78 20.38 -37.31
N GLU A 781 8.62 20.57 -38.62
CA GLU A 781 7.48 21.25 -39.25
C GLU A 781 6.70 20.28 -40.11
N VAL A 782 5.39 20.16 -39.89
CA VAL A 782 4.48 19.32 -40.67
C VAL A 782 3.42 20.24 -41.31
N ARG A 783 3.38 20.30 -42.65
CA ARG A 783 2.41 21.11 -43.42
C ARG A 783 1.35 20.20 -44.05
N PHE A 784 0.08 20.55 -43.84
CA PHE A 784 -1.07 19.81 -44.31
C PHE A 784 -1.78 20.46 -45.48
#